data_7ec5a6b3552333a8fe61734f620948fc
#
_entry.id   7ec5a6b3552333a8fe61734f620948fc
#
_cell.length_a   1.000
_cell.length_b   1.000
_cell.length_c   1.000
_cell.angle_alpha   90.00
_cell.angle_beta   90.00
_cell.angle_gamma   90.00
#
_symmetry.space_group_name_H-M   'P 1'
#
loop_
_entity.id
_entity.type
_entity.pdbx_description
1 polymer ?
#
loop_
_entity_poly.entity_id
_entity_poly.type
_entity_poly.pdbx_seq_one_letter_code
_entity_poly.pdbx_strand_id
1 'polypeptide(L)'
;MEELRFSIDEEKYDDRHEQVLILGGWYAGSDRQEMSFCLMGDGNQELVLADPERYERPDVAQALAVDFGEFLPGFRLRIPKADQLAEQFQQIELFLTDGEKRVSLWKKSADELKSFLNQSLLEYHLDRVEILYDTMLEIQGWAVDQRGGTEIAFVNEDGSPIACRMSRGRRPDVVERCSLDAIYKNQEIGFRISASLDEISGKKLLLKFTGSSVEKTYEVDIQKLRKEQRPKGFFNRLLNRQENTQGDYEQWLKRHSLSRRQAWKQKHTSLDRKPLISIVIPLYCTPLPYLKELIESIRKQTYGNWQLCLADGSPDETVHEFLKKNYRHEVRISYKKLKSNGGISVNTNKAMELARGEYLMLCDHDDTLEPDALFEIVKAINDQDADVIYTDEDKVSMDGQHYFDPHFKSDFNLFRFRDNNYICHIFAVKRQVAEQAGYFRKEFDGAQDFDFIFRCCEKAEKIVHIPKVLYHWRCHMDSTAADPESKAYAFEAGRKAVEEHYKRMGIPARVEMTERPGWYRSRLEIQGNPLISVIIPNKDHTEDLELCLSSMAKRTSYENYEVLVVENNSEEKETFAYYEKLHERYPRVRVLTWGKEFNYSSINNFAAEQAKGEYLLFLNNDVEILTPGWMEEMLGICQQKEVSVVGAKLYYPDDTIQHAGVVLGLGGIAGHVMCRASREDAGYFGRMVSVQEISAVTAACMLVDARDFRAAGGFDESFRVAFNDIDLCMKIRDMGKKIVFTPYAELYHYESKSRGLEDTPEKQYRFEKEITRFREKWEDQLKKGDPYYSPNLSVTEGDCSLRED
;
A
#
# COMPACT_ATOMS: atom_id res chain seq x y z
N MET A 1 -20.94 -48.79 23.27
CA MET A 1 -21.07 -47.34 23.62
C MET A 1 -20.19 -46.88 24.80
N GLU A 2 -19.34 -47.72 25.38
CA GLU A 2 -18.48 -47.32 26.51
C GLU A 2 -17.32 -46.38 26.15
N GLU A 3 -17.06 -46.16 24.85
CA GLU A 3 -16.01 -45.24 24.36
C GLU A 3 -16.50 -44.25 23.28
N LEU A 4 -17.79 -43.88 23.27
CA LEU A 4 -18.31 -42.91 22.35
C LEU A 4 -17.82 -41.48 22.70
N ARG A 5 -17.07 -40.83 21.78
CA ARG A 5 -16.66 -39.44 21.88
C ARG A 5 -17.46 -38.62 20.87
N PHE A 6 -17.84 -37.42 21.24
CA PHE A 6 -18.58 -36.51 20.36
C PHE A 6 -18.39 -35.06 20.78
N SER A 7 -18.64 -34.12 19.83
CA SER A 7 -18.76 -32.70 20.09
C SER A 7 -19.83 -32.11 19.19
N ILE A 8 -20.53 -31.11 19.68
CA ILE A 8 -21.32 -30.16 18.85
C ILE A 8 -20.47 -28.94 18.66
N ASP A 9 -20.04 -28.68 17.44
CA ASP A 9 -19.12 -27.61 17.08
C ASP A 9 -19.83 -26.44 16.37
N GLU A 10 -21.02 -26.71 15.84
CA GLU A 10 -21.86 -25.75 15.13
C GLU A 10 -23.27 -25.74 15.68
N GLU A 11 -23.74 -24.57 16.10
CA GLU A 11 -25.09 -24.30 16.51
C GLU A 11 -25.51 -22.97 15.86
N LYS A 12 -26.38 -23.06 14.83
CA LYS A 12 -26.82 -21.91 14.04
C LYS A 12 -28.33 -21.92 13.84
N TYR A 13 -28.91 -20.73 13.70
CA TYR A 13 -30.30 -20.56 13.32
C TYR A 13 -30.41 -19.86 11.98
N ASP A 14 -31.10 -20.50 11.03
CA ASP A 14 -31.41 -19.94 9.71
C ASP A 14 -32.90 -19.67 9.57
N ASP A 15 -33.28 -18.41 9.64
CA ASP A 15 -34.69 -17.96 9.60
C ASP A 15 -35.23 -17.80 8.17
N ARG A 16 -34.40 -17.94 7.16
CA ARG A 16 -34.69 -17.46 5.79
C ARG A 16 -35.60 -18.35 4.96
N HIS A 17 -35.67 -19.61 5.25
CA HIS A 17 -36.40 -20.58 4.41
C HIS A 17 -37.36 -21.54 5.13
N GLU A 18 -37.32 -21.69 6.42
CA GLU A 18 -38.24 -22.55 7.19
C GLU A 18 -37.91 -22.46 8.69
N GLN A 19 -37.21 -21.43 9.14
CA GLN A 19 -36.82 -21.27 10.56
C GLN A 19 -36.01 -22.48 11.05
N VAL A 20 -34.92 -22.78 10.37
CA VAL A 20 -34.13 -24.00 10.55
C VAL A 20 -33.06 -23.82 11.61
N LEU A 21 -33.05 -24.62 12.65
CA LEU A 21 -31.91 -24.80 13.53
C LEU A 21 -30.92 -25.79 12.90
N ILE A 22 -29.66 -25.38 12.77
CA ILE A 22 -28.58 -26.21 12.25
C ILE A 22 -27.70 -26.63 13.41
N LEU A 23 -27.54 -27.93 13.61
CA LEU A 23 -26.61 -28.51 14.56
C LEU A 23 -25.56 -29.33 13.82
N GLY A 24 -24.28 -28.93 13.94
CA GLY A 24 -23.15 -29.63 13.33
C GLY A 24 -22.16 -30.10 14.39
N GLY A 25 -21.46 -31.18 14.11
CA GLY A 25 -20.50 -31.75 15.04
C GLY A 25 -19.84 -33.02 14.48
N TRP A 26 -19.31 -33.79 15.39
CA TRP A 26 -18.74 -35.10 15.06
C TRP A 26 -19.00 -36.11 16.19
N TYR A 27 -18.97 -37.39 15.83
CA TYR A 27 -18.91 -38.47 16.81
C TYR A 27 -18.01 -39.61 16.31
N ALA A 28 -17.43 -40.34 17.25
CA ALA A 28 -16.57 -41.48 17.00
C ALA A 28 -16.78 -42.52 18.09
N GLY A 29 -17.12 -43.74 17.68
CA GLY A 29 -17.26 -44.93 18.57
C GLY A 29 -16.21 -45.99 18.21
N SER A 30 -15.98 -46.93 19.14
CA SER A 30 -15.01 -48.03 18.95
C SER A 30 -15.31 -48.93 17.75
N ASP A 31 -16.56 -49.05 17.33
CA ASP A 31 -17.10 -49.97 16.33
C ASP A 31 -17.32 -49.32 14.97
N ARG A 32 -17.06 -48.03 14.83
CA ARG A 32 -17.18 -47.26 13.55
C ARG A 32 -18.52 -47.49 12.83
N GLN A 33 -19.59 -47.74 13.57
CA GLN A 33 -20.94 -47.94 13.01
C GLN A 33 -21.62 -46.58 12.78
N GLU A 34 -22.36 -46.44 11.69
CA GLU A 34 -23.30 -45.36 11.51
C GLU A 34 -24.44 -45.45 12.51
N MET A 35 -24.57 -44.39 13.30
CA MET A 35 -25.65 -44.23 14.26
C MET A 35 -26.70 -43.26 13.75
N SER A 36 -27.95 -43.44 14.19
CA SER A 36 -29.05 -42.55 13.81
C SER A 36 -29.23 -41.42 14.83
N PHE A 37 -29.78 -40.30 14.37
CA PHE A 37 -30.13 -39.15 15.22
C PHE A 37 -31.62 -39.17 15.55
N CYS A 38 -31.94 -38.88 16.79
CA CYS A 38 -33.32 -38.82 17.28
C CYS A 38 -33.51 -37.54 18.09
N LEU A 39 -34.44 -36.69 17.68
CA LEU A 39 -34.84 -35.50 18.40
C LEU A 39 -36.07 -35.78 19.24
N MET A 40 -36.01 -35.44 20.51
CA MET A 40 -37.08 -35.72 21.47
C MET A 40 -37.58 -34.40 22.09
N GLY A 41 -38.89 -34.28 22.18
CA GLY A 41 -39.58 -33.31 23.03
C GLY A 41 -40.01 -33.86 24.37
N ASP A 42 -40.73 -33.06 25.15
CA ASP A 42 -41.27 -33.46 26.46
C ASP A 42 -42.03 -34.78 26.43
N GLY A 43 -41.84 -35.62 27.44
CA GLY A 43 -42.59 -36.86 27.59
C GLY A 43 -42.24 -37.98 26.60
N ASN A 44 -41.02 -37.96 26.04
CA ASN A 44 -40.53 -38.95 25.07
C ASN A 44 -41.21 -38.89 23.68
N GLN A 45 -41.76 -37.76 23.31
CA GLN A 45 -42.30 -37.59 21.95
C GLN A 45 -41.16 -37.46 20.94
N GLU A 46 -41.01 -38.40 20.02
CA GLU A 46 -40.02 -38.40 18.97
C GLU A 46 -40.44 -37.52 17.81
N LEU A 47 -39.50 -36.67 17.36
CA LEU A 47 -39.70 -35.75 16.26
C LEU A 47 -38.94 -36.26 15.03
N VAL A 48 -39.58 -36.19 13.87
CA VAL A 48 -39.00 -36.68 12.61
C VAL A 48 -37.87 -35.70 12.18
N LEU A 49 -36.66 -36.23 12.01
CA LEU A 49 -35.52 -35.54 11.46
C LEU A 49 -35.24 -35.98 10.02
N ALA A 50 -34.74 -35.08 9.21
CA ALA A 50 -34.14 -35.45 7.92
C ALA A 50 -32.78 -36.13 8.17
N ASP A 51 -32.35 -36.93 7.18
CA ASP A 51 -31.02 -37.54 7.25
C ASP A 51 -29.92 -36.47 7.35
N PRO A 52 -28.93 -36.67 8.23
CA PRO A 52 -27.83 -35.74 8.39
C PRO A 52 -26.93 -35.71 7.14
N GLU A 53 -26.44 -34.55 6.84
CA GLU A 53 -25.27 -34.39 5.95
C GLU A 53 -24.03 -34.97 6.64
N ARG A 54 -23.32 -35.90 6.00
CA ARG A 54 -22.11 -36.52 6.53
C ARG A 54 -20.88 -36.05 5.82
N TYR A 55 -19.77 -35.84 6.56
CA TYR A 55 -18.50 -35.36 5.97
C TYR A 55 -17.26 -35.79 6.75
N GLU A 56 -16.12 -35.77 6.09
CA GLU A 56 -14.83 -36.08 6.71
C GLU A 56 -14.40 -35.01 7.72
N ARG A 57 -13.67 -35.44 8.75
CA ARG A 57 -13.09 -34.57 9.81
C ARG A 57 -11.62 -34.94 10.03
N PRO A 58 -10.71 -34.50 9.15
CA PRO A 58 -9.27 -34.77 9.26
C PRO A 58 -8.68 -34.24 10.57
N ASP A 59 -9.19 -33.12 11.08
CA ASP A 59 -8.81 -32.51 12.36
C ASP A 59 -9.13 -33.43 13.54
N VAL A 60 -10.31 -34.10 13.52
CA VAL A 60 -10.72 -35.06 14.55
C VAL A 60 -9.88 -36.33 14.43
N ALA A 61 -9.64 -36.82 13.20
CA ALA A 61 -8.81 -37.98 12.96
C ALA A 61 -7.40 -37.78 13.54
N GLN A 62 -6.81 -36.62 13.31
CA GLN A 62 -5.50 -36.24 13.86
C GLN A 62 -5.54 -36.13 15.41
N ALA A 63 -6.53 -35.45 15.95
CA ALA A 63 -6.66 -35.24 17.40
C ALA A 63 -6.87 -36.53 18.18
N LEU A 64 -7.58 -37.50 17.59
CA LEU A 64 -7.83 -38.82 18.21
C LEU A 64 -6.79 -39.86 17.84
N ALA A 65 -5.85 -39.56 16.92
CA ALA A 65 -4.87 -40.49 16.35
C ALA A 65 -5.52 -41.74 15.74
N VAL A 66 -6.65 -41.56 15.01
CA VAL A 66 -7.49 -42.65 14.46
C VAL A 66 -7.67 -42.42 12.97
N ASP A 67 -7.45 -43.47 12.17
CA ASP A 67 -7.88 -43.50 10.77
C ASP A 67 -9.33 -43.99 10.69
N PHE A 68 -10.25 -43.16 10.20
CA PHE A 68 -11.67 -43.51 10.11
C PHE A 68 -12.02 -44.38 8.90
N GLY A 69 -11.14 -44.52 7.92
CA GLY A 69 -11.42 -45.27 6.68
C GLY A 69 -12.59 -44.64 5.90
N GLU A 70 -13.61 -45.45 5.60
CA GLU A 70 -14.84 -44.99 4.90
C GLU A 70 -15.87 -44.34 5.87
N PHE A 71 -15.67 -44.39 7.18
CA PHE A 71 -16.56 -43.76 8.14
C PHE A 71 -16.45 -42.25 8.16
N LEU A 72 -17.55 -41.53 8.01
CA LEU A 72 -17.64 -40.09 8.03
C LEU A 72 -18.07 -39.59 9.43
N PRO A 73 -17.14 -39.18 10.29
CA PRO A 73 -17.44 -38.82 11.65
C PRO A 73 -18.19 -37.48 11.78
N GLY A 74 -18.05 -36.56 10.81
CA GLY A 74 -18.75 -35.28 10.80
C GLY A 74 -20.21 -35.42 10.42
N PHE A 75 -21.06 -34.62 11.04
CA PHE A 75 -22.48 -34.53 10.70
C PHE A 75 -22.99 -33.11 10.76
N ARG A 76 -24.04 -32.83 9.98
CA ARG A 76 -24.81 -31.60 10.06
C ARG A 76 -26.29 -31.92 9.93
N LEU A 77 -27.05 -31.53 10.92
CA LEU A 77 -28.52 -31.75 11.01
C LEU A 77 -29.22 -30.41 10.74
N ARG A 78 -30.36 -30.50 10.02
CA ARG A 78 -31.26 -29.36 9.81
C ARG A 78 -32.59 -29.65 10.46
N ILE A 79 -32.93 -28.86 11.47
CA ILE A 79 -34.18 -29.02 12.27
C ILE A 79 -35.11 -27.87 11.86
N PRO A 80 -36.09 -28.09 10.99
CA PRO A 80 -37.03 -27.07 10.54
C PRO A 80 -37.98 -26.63 11.65
N LYS A 81 -38.53 -25.42 11.52
CA LYS A 81 -39.55 -24.86 12.45
C LYS A 81 -39.09 -24.79 13.90
N ALA A 82 -37.86 -24.44 14.13
CA ALA A 82 -37.23 -24.41 15.46
C ALA A 82 -37.96 -23.49 16.46
N ASP A 83 -38.56 -22.38 15.99
CA ASP A 83 -39.42 -21.47 16.75
C ASP A 83 -40.68 -22.16 17.28
N GLN A 84 -41.37 -22.96 16.44
CA GLN A 84 -42.55 -23.74 16.84
C GLN A 84 -42.18 -24.83 17.86
N LEU A 85 -41.01 -25.44 17.72
CA LEU A 85 -40.53 -26.40 18.73
C LEU A 85 -40.33 -25.77 20.09
N ALA A 86 -39.79 -24.53 20.14
CA ALA A 86 -39.63 -23.77 21.37
C ALA A 86 -40.96 -23.31 21.99
N GLU A 87 -42.06 -23.30 21.23
CA GLU A 87 -43.43 -23.05 21.73
C GLU A 87 -44.14 -24.29 22.19
N GLN A 88 -43.86 -25.46 21.56
CA GLN A 88 -44.58 -26.71 21.78
C GLN A 88 -44.00 -27.54 22.94
N PHE A 89 -42.71 -27.44 23.19
CA PHE A 89 -41.99 -28.25 24.18
C PHE A 89 -41.29 -27.39 25.23
N GLN A 90 -41.28 -27.84 26.48
CA GLN A 90 -40.51 -27.18 27.53
C GLN A 90 -39.01 -27.50 27.46
N GLN A 91 -38.67 -28.64 26.81
CA GLN A 91 -37.33 -29.14 26.65
C GLN A 91 -37.21 -29.95 25.37
N ILE A 92 -36.09 -29.73 24.63
CA ILE A 92 -35.75 -30.45 23.40
C ILE A 92 -34.37 -31.06 23.58
N GLU A 93 -34.19 -32.29 23.18
CA GLU A 93 -32.97 -33.05 23.37
C GLU A 93 -32.65 -33.90 22.14
N LEU A 94 -31.42 -33.78 21.59
CA LEU A 94 -30.91 -34.55 20.47
C LEU A 94 -30.11 -35.74 20.99
N PHE A 95 -30.50 -36.93 20.58
CA PHE A 95 -29.83 -38.19 20.90
C PHE A 95 -29.15 -38.78 19.66
N LEU A 96 -28.04 -39.45 19.89
CA LEU A 96 -27.45 -40.43 18.99
C LEU A 96 -27.85 -41.83 19.46
N THR A 97 -28.32 -42.70 18.55
CA THR A 97 -28.84 -44.01 18.88
C THR A 97 -28.37 -45.10 17.93
N ASP A 98 -28.11 -46.29 18.46
CA ASP A 98 -27.88 -47.55 17.71
C ASP A 98 -29.15 -48.43 17.59
N GLY A 99 -30.28 -47.90 18.05
CA GLY A 99 -31.57 -48.63 18.10
C GLY A 99 -31.88 -49.23 19.47
N GLU A 100 -30.89 -49.55 20.27
CA GLU A 100 -31.07 -50.10 21.63
C GLU A 100 -30.72 -49.10 22.75
N LYS A 101 -29.69 -48.30 22.54
CA LYS A 101 -29.18 -47.29 23.50
C LYS A 101 -29.18 -45.89 22.89
N ARG A 102 -29.35 -44.88 23.75
CA ARG A 102 -29.34 -43.45 23.35
C ARG A 102 -28.31 -42.67 24.17
N VAL A 103 -27.58 -41.77 23.50
CA VAL A 103 -26.65 -40.86 24.14
C VAL A 103 -27.07 -39.44 23.79
N SER A 104 -27.27 -38.60 24.79
CA SER A 104 -27.61 -37.19 24.60
C SER A 104 -26.43 -36.43 24.06
N LEU A 105 -26.62 -35.80 22.89
CA LEU A 105 -25.60 -34.94 22.24
C LEU A 105 -25.81 -33.47 22.55
N TRP A 106 -27.07 -33.04 22.58
CA TRP A 106 -27.44 -31.65 22.76
C TRP A 106 -28.79 -31.52 23.42
N LYS A 107 -28.96 -30.50 24.26
CA LYS A 107 -30.16 -30.31 25.04
C LYS A 107 -30.38 -28.86 25.35
N LYS A 108 -31.60 -28.35 25.17
CA LYS A 108 -32.01 -26.99 25.57
C LYS A 108 -33.43 -26.99 26.14
N SER A 109 -33.67 -26.13 27.10
CA SER A 109 -35.01 -25.72 27.52
C SER A 109 -35.64 -24.79 26.49
N ALA A 110 -36.96 -24.64 26.52
CA ALA A 110 -37.68 -23.71 25.66
C ALA A 110 -37.14 -22.26 25.78
N ASP A 111 -36.86 -21.82 27.00
CA ASP A 111 -36.35 -20.47 27.27
C ASP A 111 -34.92 -20.28 26.73
N GLU A 112 -34.06 -21.29 26.91
CA GLU A 112 -32.70 -21.27 26.33
C GLU A 112 -32.75 -21.29 24.80
N LEU A 113 -33.64 -22.11 24.21
CA LEU A 113 -33.78 -22.13 22.75
C LEU A 113 -34.36 -20.81 22.22
N LYS A 114 -35.39 -20.25 22.83
CA LYS A 114 -35.93 -18.92 22.48
C LYS A 114 -34.88 -17.83 22.60
N SER A 115 -34.11 -17.86 23.67
CA SER A 115 -33.00 -16.90 23.86
C SER A 115 -31.95 -17.06 22.75
N PHE A 116 -31.57 -18.28 22.41
CA PHE A 116 -30.65 -18.58 21.33
C PHE A 116 -31.19 -18.14 19.95
N LEU A 117 -32.43 -18.49 19.62
CA LEU A 117 -33.08 -18.10 18.37
C LEU A 117 -33.14 -16.57 18.23
N ASN A 118 -33.35 -15.84 19.32
CA ASN A 118 -33.36 -14.38 19.31
C ASN A 118 -31.97 -13.77 19.21
N GLN A 119 -30.96 -14.37 19.80
CA GLN A 119 -29.56 -13.87 19.73
C GLN A 119 -28.91 -14.01 18.36
N SER A 120 -29.31 -14.99 17.57
CA SER A 120 -28.71 -15.28 16.27
C SER A 120 -29.21 -14.40 15.12
N LEU A 121 -30.17 -13.49 15.33
CA LEU A 121 -30.81 -12.72 14.26
C LEU A 121 -30.03 -11.46 13.85
N LEU A 122 -29.39 -10.82 14.81
CA LEU A 122 -28.57 -9.63 14.57
C LEU A 122 -27.10 -9.99 14.81
N GLU A 123 -26.33 -9.99 13.74
CA GLU A 123 -24.88 -10.22 13.79
C GLU A 123 -24.16 -8.92 13.42
N TYR A 124 -23.05 -8.63 14.07
CA TYR A 124 -22.16 -7.55 13.68
C TYR A 124 -20.71 -7.93 14.00
N HIS A 125 -19.81 -7.32 13.28
CA HIS A 125 -18.38 -7.41 13.53
C HIS A 125 -17.73 -6.06 13.27
N LEU A 126 -16.77 -5.70 14.10
CA LEU A 126 -15.94 -4.52 13.89
C LEU A 126 -14.60 -4.98 13.32
N ASP A 127 -14.36 -4.64 12.06
CA ASP A 127 -13.10 -4.95 11.38
C ASP A 127 -11.98 -4.05 11.90
N ARG A 128 -12.33 -2.79 12.26
CA ARG A 128 -11.38 -1.77 12.69
C ARG A 128 -12.03 -0.77 13.64
N VAL A 129 -11.35 -0.45 14.73
CA VAL A 129 -11.71 0.64 15.66
C VAL A 129 -10.42 1.34 16.03
N GLU A 130 -10.23 2.55 15.57
CA GLU A 130 -8.98 3.28 15.79
C GLU A 130 -9.20 4.78 15.93
N ILE A 131 -8.24 5.44 16.58
CA ILE A 131 -8.14 6.88 16.60
C ILE A 131 -7.13 7.30 15.54
N LEU A 132 -7.59 8.04 14.55
CA LEU A 132 -6.76 8.61 13.50
C LEU A 132 -6.39 10.04 13.88
N TYR A 133 -5.11 10.39 13.71
CA TYR A 133 -4.61 11.76 13.88
C TYR A 133 -4.90 12.37 15.28
N ASP A 134 -5.02 11.52 16.33
CA ASP A 134 -5.39 11.92 17.70
C ASP A 134 -6.71 12.73 17.84
N THR A 135 -7.36 13.03 16.74
CA THR A 135 -8.54 13.90 16.67
C THR A 135 -9.78 13.24 16.10
N MET A 136 -9.64 12.10 15.44
CA MET A 136 -10.75 11.45 14.74
C MET A 136 -10.85 9.98 15.09
N LEU A 137 -12.02 9.54 15.56
CA LEU A 137 -12.34 8.12 15.74
C LEU A 137 -12.88 7.56 14.43
N GLU A 138 -12.30 6.44 13.99
CA GLU A 138 -12.79 5.68 12.84
C GLU A 138 -13.20 4.28 13.29
N ILE A 139 -14.41 3.86 12.88
CA ILE A 139 -14.96 2.53 13.12
C ILE A 139 -15.40 1.95 11.78
N GLN A 140 -14.90 0.79 11.43
CA GLN A 140 -15.32 0.03 10.26
C GLN A 140 -15.82 -1.34 10.67
N GLY A 141 -16.84 -1.83 9.97
CA GLY A 141 -17.38 -3.14 10.25
C GLY A 141 -18.55 -3.49 9.34
N TRP A 142 -19.27 -4.51 9.76
CA TRP A 142 -20.51 -4.91 9.13
C TRP A 142 -21.54 -5.30 10.17
N ALA A 143 -22.81 -5.13 9.84
CA ALA A 143 -23.94 -5.57 10.67
C ALA A 143 -25.07 -6.06 9.78
N VAL A 144 -25.66 -7.18 10.11
CA VAL A 144 -26.76 -7.79 9.39
C VAL A 144 -27.81 -8.32 10.36
N ASP A 145 -29.07 -7.97 10.13
CA ASP A 145 -30.22 -8.65 10.75
C ASP A 145 -30.86 -9.54 9.69
N GLN A 146 -31.01 -10.82 9.98
CA GLN A 146 -31.57 -11.78 9.02
C GLN A 146 -33.07 -11.56 8.75
N ARG A 147 -33.76 -10.76 9.56
CA ARG A 147 -35.20 -10.45 9.43
C ARG A 147 -35.53 -9.09 8.83
N GLY A 148 -34.57 -8.20 8.70
CA GLY A 148 -34.82 -6.84 8.21
C GLY A 148 -33.57 -5.99 8.09
N GLY A 149 -33.76 -4.68 7.96
CA GLY A 149 -32.65 -3.72 7.93
C GLY A 149 -32.01 -3.57 9.32
N THR A 150 -30.72 -3.31 9.35
CA THR A 150 -30.00 -2.95 10.57
C THR A 150 -29.83 -1.45 10.65
N GLU A 151 -30.35 -0.82 11.72
CA GLU A 151 -30.04 0.56 12.05
C GLU A 151 -28.80 0.62 12.94
N ILE A 152 -27.96 1.62 12.71
CA ILE A 152 -26.75 1.87 13.49
C ILE A 152 -26.84 3.28 14.05
N ALA A 153 -26.75 3.42 15.38
CA ALA A 153 -26.70 4.69 16.06
C ALA A 153 -25.39 4.81 16.83
N PHE A 154 -24.78 5.99 16.77
CA PHE A 154 -23.56 6.32 17.47
C PHE A 154 -23.84 7.44 18.48
N VAL A 155 -23.71 7.12 19.76
CA VAL A 155 -24.18 7.98 20.84
C VAL A 155 -23.17 8.08 21.98
N ASN A 156 -23.20 9.18 22.71
CA ASN A 156 -22.46 9.35 23.95
C ASN A 156 -23.00 8.42 25.07
N GLU A 157 -22.29 8.35 26.17
CA GLU A 157 -22.64 7.53 27.34
C GLU A 157 -24.01 7.94 27.95
N ASP A 158 -24.42 9.19 27.79
CA ASP A 158 -25.72 9.73 28.20
C ASP A 158 -26.86 9.52 27.20
N GLY A 159 -26.56 8.88 26.05
CA GLY A 159 -27.51 8.61 24.99
C GLY A 159 -27.70 9.77 24.00
N SER A 160 -27.00 10.89 24.16
CA SER A 160 -27.03 11.98 23.19
C SER A 160 -26.32 11.57 21.88
N PRO A 161 -26.86 11.91 20.69
CA PRO A 161 -26.25 11.56 19.42
C PRO A 161 -24.91 12.28 19.23
N ILE A 162 -23.94 11.58 18.66
CA ILE A 162 -22.64 12.14 18.29
C ILE A 162 -22.72 12.53 16.82
N ALA A 163 -22.30 13.77 16.51
CA ALA A 163 -22.14 14.19 15.13
C ALA A 163 -21.06 13.35 14.45
N CYS A 164 -21.47 12.49 13.54
CA CYS A 164 -20.56 11.60 12.82
C CYS A 164 -20.96 11.50 11.35
N ARG A 165 -20.00 11.19 10.52
CA ARG A 165 -20.25 10.76 9.15
C ARG A 165 -20.36 9.25 9.14
N MET A 166 -21.47 8.71 8.62
CA MET A 166 -21.67 7.30 8.44
C MET A 166 -21.90 6.99 6.97
N SER A 167 -21.15 6.06 6.41
CA SER A 167 -21.37 5.49 5.09
C SER A 167 -21.72 4.02 5.20
N ARG A 168 -22.53 3.53 4.27
CA ARG A 168 -22.88 2.12 4.12
C ARG A 168 -22.21 1.59 2.85
N GLY A 169 -21.89 0.31 2.83
CA GLY A 169 -21.24 -0.34 1.69
C GLY A 169 -21.57 -1.81 1.58
N ARG A 170 -21.36 -2.36 0.39
CA ARG A 170 -21.53 -3.79 0.13
C ARG A 170 -20.29 -4.55 0.61
N ARG A 171 -20.50 -5.72 1.17
CA ARG A 171 -19.43 -6.59 1.69
C ARG A 171 -19.57 -8.03 1.15
N PRO A 172 -19.37 -8.23 -0.15
CA PRO A 172 -19.46 -9.58 -0.74
C PRO A 172 -18.43 -10.55 -0.13
N ASP A 173 -17.29 -10.06 0.31
CA ASP A 173 -16.26 -10.79 1.04
C ASP A 173 -16.78 -11.40 2.35
N VAL A 174 -17.59 -10.61 3.09
CA VAL A 174 -18.23 -11.07 4.34
C VAL A 174 -19.30 -12.10 4.05
N VAL A 175 -20.10 -11.87 3.01
CA VAL A 175 -21.16 -12.79 2.61
C VAL A 175 -20.60 -14.18 2.27
N GLU A 176 -19.49 -14.24 1.57
CA GLU A 176 -18.81 -15.50 1.24
C GLU A 176 -18.15 -16.15 2.45
N ARG A 177 -17.38 -15.40 3.23
CA ARG A 177 -16.65 -15.90 4.40
C ARG A 177 -17.54 -16.36 5.52
N CYS A 178 -18.65 -15.67 5.77
CA CYS A 178 -19.60 -15.98 6.83
C CYS A 178 -20.76 -16.86 6.36
N SER A 179 -20.72 -17.36 5.13
CA SER A 179 -21.77 -18.19 4.52
C SER A 179 -23.18 -17.58 4.63
N LEU A 180 -23.26 -16.26 4.52
CA LEU A 180 -24.54 -15.55 4.49
C LEU A 180 -25.24 -15.78 3.15
N ASP A 181 -26.57 -15.59 3.13
CA ASP A 181 -27.33 -15.76 1.91
C ASP A 181 -26.87 -14.82 0.78
N ALA A 182 -26.95 -15.31 -0.45
CA ALA A 182 -26.57 -14.55 -1.63
C ALA A 182 -27.34 -13.23 -1.80
N ILE A 183 -28.52 -13.06 -1.20
CA ILE A 183 -29.26 -11.80 -1.20
C ILE A 183 -28.48 -10.66 -0.56
N TYR A 184 -27.62 -10.95 0.43
CA TYR A 184 -26.80 -9.94 1.10
C TYR A 184 -25.63 -9.42 0.24
N LYS A 185 -25.27 -10.11 -0.86
CA LYS A 185 -24.27 -9.60 -1.82
C LYS A 185 -24.64 -8.24 -2.43
N ASN A 186 -25.94 -7.98 -2.51
CA ASN A 186 -26.48 -6.73 -3.06
C ASN A 186 -26.95 -5.73 -1.99
N GLN A 187 -26.86 -6.08 -0.71
CA GLN A 187 -27.22 -5.20 0.40
C GLN A 187 -25.99 -4.50 1.00
N GLU A 188 -26.21 -3.31 1.53
CA GLU A 188 -25.15 -2.50 2.16
C GLU A 188 -25.00 -2.86 3.64
N ILE A 189 -24.48 -4.06 3.92
CA ILE A 189 -24.27 -4.58 5.27
C ILE A 189 -23.02 -4.02 5.95
N GLY A 190 -22.04 -3.50 5.18
CA GLY A 190 -20.88 -2.81 5.70
C GLY A 190 -21.19 -1.42 6.18
N PHE A 191 -20.39 -0.91 7.11
CA PHE A 191 -20.45 0.48 7.54
C PHE A 191 -19.07 1.03 7.88
N ARG A 192 -18.95 2.35 7.74
CA ARG A 192 -17.81 3.14 8.21
C ARG A 192 -18.34 4.37 8.91
N ILE A 193 -17.84 4.62 10.13
CA ILE A 193 -18.20 5.78 10.95
C ILE A 193 -16.92 6.57 11.19
N SER A 194 -16.98 7.89 10.95
CA SER A 194 -15.93 8.83 11.29
C SER A 194 -16.51 9.95 12.14
N ALA A 195 -15.92 10.20 13.31
CA ALA A 195 -16.38 11.24 14.26
C ALA A 195 -15.17 12.00 14.80
N SER A 196 -15.31 13.32 14.96
CA SER A 196 -14.32 14.12 15.67
C SER A 196 -14.35 13.80 17.16
N LEU A 197 -13.18 13.64 17.79
CA LEU A 197 -13.09 13.46 19.23
C LEU A 197 -13.53 14.69 20.02
N ASP A 198 -13.57 15.87 19.39
CA ASP A 198 -14.06 17.12 20.01
C ASP A 198 -15.59 17.13 20.15
N GLU A 199 -16.31 16.38 19.33
CA GLU A 199 -17.76 16.20 19.40
C GLU A 199 -18.18 15.16 20.45
N ILE A 200 -17.22 14.54 21.13
CA ILE A 200 -17.43 13.43 22.04
C ILE A 200 -17.41 13.97 23.48
N SER A 201 -18.54 13.91 24.14
CA SER A 201 -18.65 14.24 25.57
C SER A 201 -18.53 12.97 26.41
N GLY A 202 -17.35 12.72 27.01
CA GLY A 202 -17.16 11.57 27.90
C GLY A 202 -15.97 10.68 27.57
N LYS A 203 -15.84 9.56 28.33
CA LYS A 203 -14.73 8.62 28.17
C LYS A 203 -15.10 7.39 27.33
N LYS A 204 -16.39 7.16 27.20
CA LYS A 204 -16.98 5.99 26.55
C LYS A 204 -18.05 6.42 25.56
N LEU A 205 -18.16 5.65 24.51
CA LEU A 205 -19.13 5.82 23.45
C LEU A 205 -19.85 4.52 23.22
N LEU A 206 -21.09 4.60 22.73
CA LEU A 206 -21.92 3.44 22.48
C LEU A 206 -22.27 3.38 21.00
N LEU A 207 -21.85 2.30 20.34
CA LEU A 207 -22.29 1.96 19.00
C LEU A 207 -23.43 0.96 19.13
N LYS A 208 -24.64 1.38 18.78
CA LYS A 208 -25.86 0.60 18.90
C LYS A 208 -26.28 0.04 17.56
N PHE A 209 -26.51 -1.25 17.53
CA PHE A 209 -27.04 -1.97 16.37
C PHE A 209 -28.46 -2.40 16.68
N THR A 210 -29.45 -1.84 15.99
CA THR A 210 -30.86 -2.16 16.20
C THR A 210 -31.35 -2.96 15.01
N GLY A 211 -31.74 -4.20 15.26
CA GLY A 211 -32.40 -5.08 14.31
C GLY A 211 -33.92 -5.09 14.56
N SER A 212 -34.63 -5.97 13.86
CA SER A 212 -36.11 -6.08 13.92
C SER A 212 -36.66 -6.46 15.30
N SER A 213 -35.88 -7.16 16.11
CA SER A 213 -36.33 -7.67 17.44
C SER A 213 -35.28 -7.56 18.54
N VAL A 214 -34.06 -7.14 18.25
CA VAL A 214 -32.92 -7.11 19.18
C VAL A 214 -32.07 -5.87 18.96
N GLU A 215 -31.65 -5.24 20.06
CA GLU A 215 -30.61 -4.21 20.07
C GLU A 215 -29.34 -4.79 20.70
N LYS A 216 -28.19 -4.59 20.02
CA LYS A 216 -26.86 -4.91 20.55
C LYS A 216 -26.05 -3.62 20.66
N THR A 217 -25.25 -3.51 21.70
CA THR A 217 -24.43 -2.32 21.95
C THR A 217 -22.98 -2.74 22.07
N TYR A 218 -22.10 -2.00 21.38
CA TYR A 218 -20.65 -2.08 21.53
C TYR A 218 -20.14 -0.81 22.21
N GLU A 219 -19.40 -0.98 23.30
CA GLU A 219 -18.81 0.12 24.05
C GLU A 219 -17.40 0.43 23.53
N VAL A 220 -17.15 1.65 23.11
CA VAL A 220 -15.83 2.15 22.73
C VAL A 220 -15.28 3.00 23.87
N ASP A 221 -14.26 2.50 24.56
CA ASP A 221 -13.54 3.25 25.59
C ASP A 221 -12.35 3.99 24.94
N ILE A 222 -12.49 5.31 24.77
CA ILE A 222 -11.48 6.15 24.14
C ILE A 222 -10.15 6.14 24.90
N GLN A 223 -10.18 6.10 26.22
CA GLN A 223 -8.95 6.07 27.02
C GLN A 223 -8.23 4.73 26.94
N LYS A 224 -9.01 3.64 26.89
CA LYS A 224 -8.49 2.30 26.71
C LYS A 224 -7.91 2.16 25.29
N LEU A 225 -8.63 2.63 24.28
CA LEU A 225 -8.20 2.64 22.89
C LEU A 225 -6.88 3.42 22.73
N ARG A 226 -6.79 4.64 23.29
CA ARG A 226 -5.53 5.42 23.33
C ARG A 226 -4.39 4.71 24.06
N LYS A 227 -4.68 3.90 25.10
CA LYS A 227 -3.66 3.15 25.83
C LYS A 227 -3.23 1.87 25.10
N GLU A 228 -4.17 1.19 24.46
CA GLU A 228 -3.91 -0.04 23.68
C GLU A 228 -3.14 0.25 22.40
N GLN A 229 -3.37 1.41 21.81
CA GLN A 229 -2.62 1.91 20.67
C GLN A 229 -1.23 2.48 21.04
N ARG A 230 -0.89 2.58 22.35
CA ARG A 230 0.49 2.91 22.78
C ARG A 230 1.42 1.71 22.65
N PRO A 231 2.58 1.84 21.96
CA PRO A 231 3.44 0.71 21.65
C PRO A 231 4.05 0.06 22.88
N LYS A 232 3.92 -1.26 22.99
CA LYS A 232 4.64 -2.10 23.95
C LYS A 232 5.64 -2.98 23.18
N GLY A 233 6.92 -2.56 23.13
CA GLY A 233 8.03 -3.36 22.61
C GLY A 233 8.36 -3.17 21.13
N PHE A 234 9.50 -3.75 20.70
CA PHE A 234 10.09 -3.61 19.36
C PHE A 234 9.12 -3.97 18.20
N PHE A 235 8.29 -5.00 18.36
CA PHE A 235 7.26 -5.41 17.37
C PHE A 235 6.13 -4.40 17.22
N ASN A 236 5.75 -3.69 18.29
CA ASN A 236 4.71 -2.67 18.25
C ASN A 236 5.18 -1.34 17.65
N ARG A 237 6.50 -1.06 17.62
CA ARG A 237 7.05 0.09 16.89
C ARG A 237 6.83 0.00 15.38
N LEU A 238 6.79 -1.20 14.82
CA LEU A 238 6.51 -1.40 13.39
C LEU A 238 5.03 -1.20 13.02
N LEU A 239 4.11 -1.55 13.91
CA LEU A 239 2.66 -1.46 13.67
C LEU A 239 2.08 -0.06 13.99
N ASN A 240 2.72 0.71 14.90
CA ASN A 240 2.23 2.03 15.35
C ASN A 240 3.13 3.19 14.89
N ARG A 241 3.62 3.14 13.65
CA ARG A 241 4.49 4.16 13.06
C ARG A 241 3.89 5.56 13.01
N GLN A 242 2.57 5.70 12.96
CA GLN A 242 1.91 7.01 12.84
C GLN A 242 1.81 7.80 14.17
N GLU A 243 1.72 7.14 15.33
CA GLU A 243 1.44 7.82 16.61
C GLU A 243 2.66 8.37 17.35
N ASN A 244 3.85 7.74 17.24
CA ASN A 244 5.08 8.30 17.80
C ASN A 244 5.64 9.46 16.98
N THR A 245 5.13 9.65 15.75
CA THR A 245 5.67 10.64 14.81
C THR A 245 5.09 12.03 15.00
N GLN A 246 3.92 12.22 15.61
CA GLN A 246 3.30 13.54 15.67
C GLN A 246 4.04 14.48 16.64
N GLY A 247 4.28 14.08 17.89
CA GLY A 247 5.07 14.86 18.83
C GLY A 247 6.52 15.06 18.36
N ASP A 248 7.10 14.02 17.75
CA ASP A 248 8.43 14.05 17.16
C ASP A 248 8.44 14.92 15.89
N TYR A 249 7.38 14.86 15.05
CA TYR A 249 7.28 15.70 13.87
C TYR A 249 7.08 17.18 14.19
N GLU A 250 6.23 17.55 15.14
CA GLU A 250 6.08 18.94 15.54
C GLU A 250 7.37 19.53 16.13
N GLN A 251 8.16 18.71 16.85
CA GLN A 251 9.49 19.11 17.32
C GLN A 251 10.48 19.24 16.17
N TRP A 252 10.44 18.29 15.23
CA TRP A 252 11.24 18.34 13.99
C TRP A 252 10.91 19.60 13.19
N LEU A 253 9.63 19.87 12.94
CA LEU A 253 9.17 21.05 12.22
C LEU A 253 9.62 22.35 12.90
N LYS A 254 9.52 22.44 14.23
CA LYS A 254 10.02 23.60 14.99
C LYS A 254 11.54 23.81 14.85
N ARG A 255 12.32 22.73 14.80
CA ARG A 255 13.78 22.80 14.57
C ARG A 255 14.13 23.23 13.14
N HIS A 256 13.33 22.82 12.17
CA HIS A 256 13.54 23.12 10.75
C HIS A 256 12.82 24.37 10.26
N SER A 257 11.95 24.98 11.08
CA SER A 257 11.27 26.20 10.72
C SER A 257 12.22 27.40 10.61
N LEU A 258 11.84 28.35 9.74
CA LEU A 258 12.63 29.51 9.41
C LEU A 258 12.88 30.40 10.62
N SER A 259 14.13 30.54 11.07
CA SER A 259 14.51 31.45 12.14
C SER A 259 14.44 32.92 11.67
N ARG A 260 14.21 33.84 12.60
CA ARG A 260 14.21 35.31 12.31
C ARG A 260 15.48 35.76 11.62
N ARG A 261 16.64 35.22 11.98
CA ARG A 261 17.94 35.52 11.36
C ARG A 261 18.01 35.05 9.91
N GLN A 262 17.56 33.85 9.63
CA GLN A 262 17.48 33.32 8.27
C GLN A 262 16.49 34.12 7.42
N ALA A 263 15.31 34.45 7.94
CA ALA A 263 14.32 35.28 7.25
C ALA A 263 14.89 36.67 6.88
N TRP A 264 15.61 37.29 7.82
CA TRP A 264 16.29 38.55 7.54
C TRP A 264 17.35 38.39 6.44
N LYS A 265 18.17 37.34 6.52
CA LYS A 265 19.19 37.03 5.51
C LYS A 265 18.54 36.81 4.13
N GLN A 266 17.49 36.02 4.03
CA GLN A 266 16.77 35.77 2.77
C GLN A 266 16.26 37.08 2.15
N LYS A 267 15.61 37.95 2.95
CA LYS A 267 15.12 39.26 2.47
C LYS A 267 16.22 40.18 1.93
N HIS A 268 17.48 40.00 2.33
CA HIS A 268 18.61 40.82 1.95
C HIS A 268 19.59 40.09 1.01
N THR A 269 19.28 38.85 0.62
CA THR A 269 20.08 38.08 -0.33
C THR A 269 19.95 38.67 -1.74
N SER A 270 21.08 38.96 -2.38
CA SER A 270 21.09 39.31 -3.79
C SER A 270 20.93 38.05 -4.62
N LEU A 271 19.86 37.96 -5.39
CA LEU A 271 19.61 36.90 -6.38
C LEU A 271 19.85 37.50 -7.76
N ASP A 272 20.49 36.74 -8.65
CA ASP A 272 20.79 37.17 -10.01
C ASP A 272 19.51 37.34 -10.83
N ARG A 273 18.57 36.36 -10.68
CA ARG A 273 17.23 36.42 -11.26
C ARG A 273 16.19 36.65 -10.17
N LYS A 274 15.26 37.56 -10.44
CA LYS A 274 14.14 37.86 -9.52
C LYS A 274 12.81 37.73 -10.24
N PRO A 275 12.43 36.51 -10.70
CA PRO A 275 11.22 36.31 -11.47
C PRO A 275 9.98 36.70 -10.66
N LEU A 276 8.96 37.23 -11.33
CA LEU A 276 7.63 37.35 -10.71
C LEU A 276 6.98 35.97 -10.64
N ILE A 277 6.56 35.57 -9.45
CA ILE A 277 5.82 34.32 -9.21
C ILE A 277 4.32 34.66 -9.13
N SER A 278 3.52 34.15 -10.04
CA SER A 278 2.05 34.27 -9.96
C SER A 278 1.46 33.05 -9.24
N ILE A 279 0.88 33.26 -8.07
CA ILE A 279 0.18 32.23 -7.30
C ILE A 279 -1.25 32.21 -7.80
N VAL A 280 -1.69 31.05 -8.28
CA VAL A 280 -2.98 30.84 -8.99
C VAL A 280 -3.94 30.06 -8.11
N ILE A 281 -5.09 30.68 -7.80
CA ILE A 281 -6.05 30.11 -6.86
C ILE A 281 -7.47 30.25 -7.42
N PRO A 282 -8.16 29.14 -7.68
CA PRO A 282 -9.59 29.14 -7.94
C PRO A 282 -10.37 29.27 -6.62
N LEU A 283 -11.41 30.10 -6.58
CA LEU A 283 -12.28 30.27 -5.44
C LEU A 283 -13.71 29.83 -5.75
N TYR A 284 -14.32 29.12 -4.81
CA TYR A 284 -15.74 28.78 -4.83
C TYR A 284 -16.26 28.54 -3.43
N CYS A 285 -17.20 29.37 -2.95
CA CYS A 285 -17.77 29.35 -1.60
C CYS A 285 -16.68 29.24 -0.50
N THR A 286 -15.55 29.94 -0.69
CA THR A 286 -14.38 29.84 0.16
C THR A 286 -14.64 30.41 1.55
N PRO A 287 -14.39 29.65 2.63
CA PRO A 287 -14.48 30.17 4.00
C PRO A 287 -13.51 31.33 4.23
N LEU A 288 -14.04 32.48 4.63
CA LEU A 288 -13.23 33.71 4.79
C LEU A 288 -12.07 33.57 5.80
N PRO A 289 -12.17 32.83 6.92
CA PRO A 289 -11.05 32.60 7.81
C PRO A 289 -9.85 31.96 7.10
N TYR A 290 -10.07 30.91 6.32
CA TYR A 290 -9.00 30.20 5.60
C TYR A 290 -8.40 31.07 4.49
N LEU A 291 -9.23 31.75 3.71
CA LEU A 291 -8.74 32.69 2.71
C LEU A 291 -7.87 33.81 3.36
N LYS A 292 -8.23 34.26 4.56
CA LYS A 292 -7.42 35.21 5.31
C LYS A 292 -6.06 34.64 5.70
N GLU A 293 -6.04 33.42 6.27
CA GLU A 293 -4.81 32.74 6.67
C GLU A 293 -3.88 32.52 5.48
N LEU A 294 -4.42 32.07 4.37
CA LEU A 294 -3.68 31.92 3.11
C LEU A 294 -3.06 33.25 2.66
N ILE A 295 -3.85 34.30 2.52
CA ILE A 295 -3.35 35.62 2.09
C ILE A 295 -2.26 36.15 3.05
N GLU A 296 -2.45 35.97 4.37
CA GLU A 296 -1.44 36.41 5.34
C GLU A 296 -0.16 35.54 5.27
N SER A 297 -0.24 34.23 4.97
CA SER A 297 0.94 33.39 4.74
C SER A 297 1.73 33.84 3.52
N ILE A 298 1.04 34.22 2.43
CA ILE A 298 1.66 34.78 1.21
C ILE A 298 2.28 36.16 1.49
N ARG A 299 1.61 37.02 2.24
CA ARG A 299 2.16 38.34 2.63
C ARG A 299 3.39 38.25 3.51
N LYS A 300 3.53 37.19 4.29
CA LYS A 300 4.72 36.93 5.14
C LYS A 300 5.92 36.39 4.39
N GLN A 301 5.81 36.08 3.10
CA GLN A 301 6.90 35.53 2.33
C GLN A 301 8.16 36.42 2.38
N THR A 302 9.31 35.75 2.49
CA THR A 302 10.63 36.45 2.52
C THR A 302 11.01 36.96 1.13
N TYR A 303 10.51 36.37 0.07
CA TYR A 303 10.60 36.85 -1.29
C TYR A 303 9.38 37.69 -1.65
N GLY A 304 9.59 38.94 -2.03
CA GLY A 304 8.50 39.92 -2.18
C GLY A 304 7.93 40.08 -3.58
N ASN A 305 8.57 39.55 -4.63
CA ASN A 305 8.14 39.72 -6.03
C ASN A 305 7.15 38.63 -6.43
N TRP A 306 5.94 38.71 -5.92
CA TRP A 306 4.85 37.79 -6.18
C TRP A 306 3.57 38.52 -6.60
N GLN A 307 2.69 37.80 -7.29
CA GLN A 307 1.33 38.19 -7.64
C GLN A 307 0.37 37.09 -7.18
N LEU A 308 -0.74 37.46 -6.53
CA LEU A 308 -1.82 36.55 -6.19
C LEU A 308 -2.98 36.70 -7.19
N CYS A 309 -3.32 35.64 -7.89
CA CYS A 309 -4.34 35.60 -8.94
C CYS A 309 -5.54 34.81 -8.46
N LEU A 310 -6.66 35.49 -8.16
CA LEU A 310 -7.88 34.92 -7.59
C LEU A 310 -9.02 34.99 -8.64
N ALA A 311 -9.58 33.85 -8.99
CA ALA A 311 -10.79 33.75 -9.84
C ALA A 311 -11.95 33.13 -9.06
N ASP A 312 -12.98 33.92 -8.78
CA ASP A 312 -14.06 33.56 -7.87
C ASP A 312 -15.35 33.21 -8.63
N GLY A 313 -15.71 31.92 -8.56
CA GLY A 313 -16.95 31.37 -9.11
C GLY A 313 -18.12 31.32 -8.12
N SER A 314 -17.97 31.86 -6.90
CA SER A 314 -19.02 31.85 -5.88
C SER A 314 -20.28 32.58 -6.35
N PRO A 315 -21.50 32.21 -5.88
CA PRO A 315 -22.75 32.85 -6.31
C PRO A 315 -22.93 34.25 -5.75
N ASP A 316 -22.28 34.60 -4.65
CA ASP A 316 -22.41 35.86 -3.92
C ASP A 316 -21.14 36.75 -4.02
N GLU A 317 -21.17 37.94 -3.42
CA GLU A 317 -20.08 38.90 -3.42
C GLU A 317 -19.24 38.85 -2.14
N THR A 318 -19.43 37.87 -1.28
CA THR A 318 -18.81 37.77 0.06
C THR A 318 -17.28 37.86 -0.01
N VAL A 319 -16.64 37.13 -0.92
CA VAL A 319 -15.17 37.18 -1.10
C VAL A 319 -14.73 38.53 -1.64
N HIS A 320 -15.45 39.11 -2.61
CA HIS A 320 -15.13 40.45 -3.15
C HIS A 320 -15.17 41.53 -2.08
N GLU A 321 -16.25 41.55 -1.29
CA GLU A 321 -16.40 42.50 -0.18
C GLU A 321 -15.31 42.34 0.87
N PHE A 322 -14.99 41.11 1.21
CA PHE A 322 -13.89 40.80 2.13
C PHE A 322 -12.54 41.32 1.63
N LEU A 323 -12.19 41.09 0.39
CA LEU A 323 -10.93 41.57 -0.23
C LEU A 323 -10.91 43.09 -0.28
N LYS A 324 -12.01 43.73 -0.69
CA LYS A 324 -12.13 45.19 -0.74
C LYS A 324 -11.98 45.84 0.64
N LYS A 325 -12.51 45.20 1.68
CA LYS A 325 -12.45 45.70 3.06
C LYS A 325 -11.05 45.57 3.64
N ASN A 326 -10.39 44.44 3.45
CA ASN A 326 -9.16 44.07 4.18
C ASN A 326 -7.88 44.26 3.38
N TYR A 327 -7.93 44.20 2.04
CA TYR A 327 -6.75 44.14 1.18
C TYR A 327 -6.77 45.16 0.03
N ARG A 328 -7.59 46.18 0.07
CA ARG A 328 -7.74 47.20 -1.01
C ARG A 328 -6.43 47.88 -1.40
N HIS A 329 -5.42 47.90 -0.55
CA HIS A 329 -4.11 48.52 -0.80
C HIS A 329 -3.04 47.52 -1.20
N GLU A 330 -3.34 46.23 -1.24
CA GLU A 330 -2.41 45.20 -1.67
C GLU A 330 -2.45 45.06 -3.22
N VAL A 331 -1.58 45.79 -3.87
CA VAL A 331 -1.54 45.90 -5.34
C VAL A 331 -1.12 44.61 -6.05
N ARG A 332 -0.57 43.66 -5.27
CA ARG A 332 -0.15 42.36 -5.81
C ARG A 332 -1.29 41.35 -5.91
N ILE A 333 -2.48 41.66 -5.38
CA ILE A 333 -3.67 40.81 -5.53
C ILE A 333 -4.43 41.21 -6.78
N SER A 334 -4.63 40.27 -7.68
CA SER A 334 -5.48 40.38 -8.86
C SER A 334 -6.69 39.50 -8.67
N TYR A 335 -7.88 40.11 -8.64
CA TYR A 335 -9.15 39.41 -8.41
C TYR A 335 -10.08 39.53 -9.61
N LYS A 336 -10.77 38.43 -9.96
CA LYS A 336 -11.78 38.38 -11.02
C LYS A 336 -12.98 37.59 -10.52
N LYS A 337 -14.14 38.29 -10.42
CA LYS A 337 -15.44 37.64 -10.25
C LYS A 337 -15.86 36.97 -11.56
N LEU A 338 -16.22 35.70 -11.49
CA LEU A 338 -16.72 34.94 -12.62
C LEU A 338 -18.26 35.06 -12.67
N LYS A 339 -18.86 34.94 -13.87
CA LYS A 339 -20.30 34.98 -14.05
C LYS A 339 -21.04 33.76 -13.47
N SER A 340 -20.33 32.63 -13.40
CA SER A 340 -20.83 31.38 -12.86
C SER A 340 -19.65 30.48 -12.53
N ASN A 341 -19.88 29.47 -11.66
CA ASN A 341 -18.91 28.41 -11.41
C ASN A 341 -18.77 27.52 -12.66
N GLY A 342 -17.56 27.46 -13.22
CA GLY A 342 -17.23 26.59 -14.36
C GLY A 342 -16.67 25.22 -13.98
N GLY A 343 -16.46 24.96 -12.68
CA GLY A 343 -15.68 23.84 -12.16
C GLY A 343 -14.22 24.23 -11.91
N ILE A 344 -13.49 23.37 -11.24
CA ILE A 344 -12.13 23.69 -10.76
C ILE A 344 -11.18 24.03 -11.92
N SER A 345 -11.15 23.24 -13.00
CA SER A 345 -10.29 23.49 -14.16
C SER A 345 -10.57 24.84 -14.83
N VAL A 346 -11.84 25.15 -15.03
CA VAL A 346 -12.23 26.42 -15.68
C VAL A 346 -11.90 27.60 -14.79
N ASN A 347 -12.19 27.52 -13.49
CA ASN A 347 -11.89 28.61 -12.55
C ASN A 347 -10.38 28.81 -12.41
N THR A 348 -9.57 27.74 -12.35
CA THR A 348 -8.12 27.80 -12.33
C THR A 348 -7.56 28.46 -13.59
N ASN A 349 -8.07 28.07 -14.77
CA ASN A 349 -7.68 28.72 -16.02
C ASN A 349 -8.01 30.22 -16.02
N LYS A 350 -9.15 30.62 -15.42
CA LYS A 350 -9.50 32.03 -15.28
C LYS A 350 -8.57 32.80 -14.30
N ALA A 351 -8.04 32.13 -13.29
CA ALA A 351 -7.01 32.69 -12.43
C ALA A 351 -5.66 32.80 -13.17
N MET A 352 -5.30 31.81 -13.99
CA MET A 352 -4.12 31.84 -14.86
C MET A 352 -4.15 32.99 -15.88
N GLU A 353 -5.33 33.36 -16.41
CA GLU A 353 -5.50 34.51 -17.30
C GLU A 353 -5.06 35.84 -16.63
N LEU A 354 -5.06 35.94 -15.31
CA LEU A 354 -4.61 37.09 -14.54
C LEU A 354 -3.09 37.11 -14.32
N ALA A 355 -2.46 35.98 -14.49
CA ALA A 355 -1.04 35.80 -14.18
C ALA A 355 -0.12 36.57 -15.13
N ARG A 356 0.82 37.34 -14.59
CA ARG A 356 1.83 38.08 -15.30
C ARG A 356 3.24 37.57 -15.02
N GLY A 357 3.38 36.66 -14.06
CA GLY A 357 4.65 36.11 -13.62
C GLY A 357 5.34 35.25 -14.65
N GLU A 358 6.65 35.14 -14.54
CA GLU A 358 7.49 34.22 -15.32
C GLU A 358 7.23 32.76 -14.89
N TYR A 359 6.84 32.55 -13.63
CA TYR A 359 6.44 31.27 -13.07
C TYR A 359 5.02 31.32 -12.53
N LEU A 360 4.31 30.22 -12.69
CA LEU A 360 3.00 29.96 -12.11
C LEU A 360 3.17 28.98 -10.96
N MET A 361 2.50 29.22 -9.84
CA MET A 361 2.46 28.33 -8.68
C MET A 361 1.01 28.01 -8.37
N LEU A 362 0.68 26.74 -8.30
CA LEU A 362 -0.65 26.28 -7.91
C LEU A 362 -0.77 26.28 -6.38
N CYS A 363 -1.95 26.68 -5.90
CA CYS A 363 -2.26 26.66 -4.49
C CYS A 363 -3.77 26.57 -4.29
N ASP A 364 -4.21 25.86 -3.27
CA ASP A 364 -5.62 25.77 -2.89
C ASP A 364 -6.02 26.90 -1.94
N HIS A 365 -7.32 27.18 -1.86
CA HIS A 365 -7.83 28.40 -1.23
C HIS A 365 -7.93 28.34 0.31
N ASP A 366 -7.69 27.19 0.90
CA ASP A 366 -7.84 26.86 2.32
C ASP A 366 -6.50 26.47 2.99
N ASP A 367 -5.43 26.42 2.22
CA ASP A 367 -4.09 25.99 2.64
C ASP A 367 -3.20 27.16 3.07
N THR A 368 -2.00 26.84 3.55
CA THR A 368 -1.03 27.85 3.96
C THR A 368 0.39 27.50 3.51
N LEU A 369 1.24 28.52 3.42
CA LEU A 369 2.64 28.41 2.97
C LEU A 369 3.61 28.75 4.10
N GLU A 370 4.74 28.03 4.17
CA GLU A 370 5.88 28.45 4.97
C GLU A 370 6.45 29.81 4.47
N PRO A 371 6.96 30.66 5.37
CA PRO A 371 7.40 32.01 4.99
C PRO A 371 8.52 32.08 3.97
N ASP A 372 9.29 31.03 3.74
CA ASP A 372 10.39 30.97 2.77
C ASP A 372 10.07 30.18 1.50
N ALA A 373 8.83 29.76 1.30
CA ALA A 373 8.44 28.96 0.15
C ALA A 373 8.83 29.60 -1.18
N LEU A 374 8.49 30.87 -1.39
CA LEU A 374 8.83 31.56 -2.63
C LEU A 374 10.33 31.84 -2.75
N PHE A 375 11.05 32.07 -1.66
CA PHE A 375 12.50 32.26 -1.67
C PHE A 375 13.21 30.98 -2.14
N GLU A 376 12.83 29.82 -1.61
CA GLU A 376 13.43 28.54 -1.98
C GLU A 376 13.12 28.16 -3.45
N ILE A 377 11.91 28.44 -3.93
CA ILE A 377 11.55 28.30 -5.35
C ILE A 377 12.47 29.17 -6.23
N VAL A 378 12.62 30.45 -5.89
CA VAL A 378 13.46 31.37 -6.68
C VAL A 378 14.94 31.01 -6.58
N LYS A 379 15.38 30.48 -5.45
CA LYS A 379 16.72 29.94 -5.28
C LYS A 379 16.94 28.74 -6.21
N ALA A 380 16.01 27.79 -6.29
CA ALA A 380 16.10 26.66 -7.23
C ALA A 380 16.15 27.13 -8.69
N ILE A 381 15.40 28.18 -9.04
CA ILE A 381 15.46 28.81 -10.38
C ILE A 381 16.86 29.39 -10.67
N ASN A 382 17.49 30.06 -9.70
CA ASN A 382 18.82 30.62 -9.87
C ASN A 382 19.92 29.55 -9.93
N ASP A 383 19.84 28.57 -9.02
CA ASP A 383 20.90 27.57 -8.86
C ASP A 383 20.88 26.49 -9.96
N GLN A 384 19.71 26.19 -10.52
CA GLN A 384 19.53 25.04 -11.40
C GLN A 384 18.78 25.34 -12.71
N ASP A 385 18.35 26.59 -12.95
CA ASP A 385 17.48 26.98 -14.09
C ASP A 385 16.25 26.07 -14.26
N ALA A 386 15.55 25.83 -13.14
CA ALA A 386 14.44 24.88 -13.05
C ALA A 386 13.23 25.33 -13.87
N ASP A 387 12.65 24.45 -14.68
CA ASP A 387 11.40 24.68 -15.40
C ASP A 387 10.17 24.29 -14.58
N VAL A 388 10.28 23.18 -13.84
CA VAL A 388 9.28 22.65 -12.91
C VAL A 388 9.92 22.47 -11.55
N ILE A 389 9.21 22.89 -10.50
CA ILE A 389 9.67 22.80 -9.11
C ILE A 389 8.53 22.25 -8.27
N TYR A 390 8.85 21.31 -7.38
CA TYR A 390 7.93 20.85 -6.36
C TYR A 390 8.63 20.70 -5.02
N THR A 391 7.83 20.65 -3.95
CA THR A 391 8.35 20.64 -2.57
C THR A 391 7.72 19.52 -1.75
N ASP A 392 8.27 19.29 -0.57
CA ASP A 392 7.58 18.49 0.45
C ASP A 392 6.37 19.26 1.00
N GLU A 393 5.43 18.54 1.56
CA GLU A 393 4.21 19.04 2.17
C GLU A 393 3.89 18.28 3.45
N ASP A 394 3.04 18.85 4.28
CA ASP A 394 2.42 18.17 5.40
C ASP A 394 0.92 18.50 5.46
N LYS A 395 0.25 17.98 6.45
CA LYS A 395 -1.14 18.29 6.73
C LYS A 395 -1.25 19.19 7.95
N VAL A 396 -2.27 20.07 7.95
CA VAL A 396 -2.61 20.91 9.08
C VAL A 396 -4.09 20.70 9.46
N SER A 397 -4.35 20.67 10.76
CA SER A 397 -5.71 20.57 11.30
C SER A 397 -6.59 21.77 10.90
N MET A 398 -7.92 21.62 10.99
CA MET A 398 -8.87 22.68 10.62
C MET A 398 -8.66 23.99 11.39
N ASP A 399 -8.23 23.91 12.64
CA ASP A 399 -7.93 25.08 13.49
C ASP A 399 -6.54 25.70 13.21
N GLY A 400 -5.73 25.07 12.34
CA GLY A 400 -4.40 25.53 11.98
C GLY A 400 -3.33 25.36 13.07
N GLN A 401 -3.58 24.54 14.11
CA GLN A 401 -2.69 24.44 15.27
C GLN A 401 -1.79 23.20 15.23
N HIS A 402 -2.22 22.11 14.58
CA HIS A 402 -1.53 20.82 14.59
C HIS A 402 -1.08 20.43 13.18
N TYR A 403 0.23 20.17 13.05
CA TYR A 403 0.86 19.72 11.81
C TYR A 403 1.18 18.24 11.92
N PHE A 404 0.87 17.47 10.88
CA PHE A 404 1.01 16.00 10.89
C PHE A 404 1.19 15.43 9.47
N ASP A 405 1.49 14.14 9.39
CA ASP A 405 1.59 13.35 8.15
C ASP A 405 2.48 14.01 7.07
N PRO A 406 3.76 14.33 7.41
CA PRO A 406 4.66 14.94 6.45
C PRO A 406 4.93 14.02 5.27
N HIS A 407 4.81 14.54 4.06
CA HIS A 407 5.17 13.85 2.83
C HIS A 407 6.54 14.34 2.35
N PHE A 408 7.60 13.67 2.81
CA PHE A 408 8.96 13.89 2.33
C PHE A 408 9.17 13.14 1.02
N LYS A 409 9.20 13.87 -0.06
CA LYS A 409 9.23 13.33 -1.43
C LYS A 409 10.66 12.98 -1.84
N SER A 410 10.80 12.19 -2.90
CA SER A 410 12.06 11.95 -3.58
C SER A 410 12.28 12.97 -4.68
N ASP A 411 13.47 13.01 -5.27
CA ASP A 411 13.67 13.64 -6.56
C ASP A 411 12.72 13.00 -7.60
N PHE A 412 12.56 13.69 -8.75
CA PHE A 412 11.57 13.32 -9.74
C PHE A 412 11.69 11.86 -10.17
N ASN A 413 10.61 11.11 -9.95
CA ASN A 413 10.48 9.70 -10.18
C ASN A 413 9.27 9.44 -11.08
N LEU A 414 9.50 9.34 -12.38
CA LEU A 414 8.44 9.24 -13.37
C LEU A 414 7.60 7.97 -13.20
N PHE A 415 8.24 6.83 -12.87
CA PHE A 415 7.51 5.58 -12.67
C PHE A 415 6.57 5.69 -11.48
N ARG A 416 7.05 6.22 -10.34
CA ARG A 416 6.20 6.47 -9.18
C ARG A 416 5.09 7.49 -9.49
N PHE A 417 5.37 8.51 -10.28
CA PHE A 417 4.39 9.51 -10.67
C PHE A 417 3.27 8.91 -11.55
N ARG A 418 3.57 7.87 -12.33
CA ARG A 418 2.57 7.11 -13.10
C ARG A 418 1.65 6.29 -12.23
N ASP A 419 2.10 5.87 -11.04
CA ASP A 419 1.31 5.08 -10.11
C ASP A 419 0.47 5.96 -9.16
N ASN A 420 0.92 7.17 -8.82
CA ASN A 420 0.24 8.10 -7.92
C ASN A 420 0.70 9.53 -8.11
N ASN A 421 -0.21 10.50 -7.96
CA ASN A 421 0.15 11.92 -7.94
C ASN A 421 0.85 12.29 -6.63
N TYR A 422 2.14 11.93 -6.48
CA TYR A 422 2.90 12.24 -5.27
C TYR A 422 3.43 13.69 -5.24
N ILE A 423 3.39 14.40 -6.38
CA ILE A 423 3.89 15.78 -6.46
C ILE A 423 2.96 16.75 -5.72
N CYS A 424 1.65 16.68 -5.97
CA CYS A 424 0.59 17.50 -5.36
C CYS A 424 1.01 18.99 -5.18
N HIS A 425 1.42 19.37 -3.99
CA HIS A 425 1.74 20.73 -3.58
C HIS A 425 3.15 20.79 -2.97
N ILE A 426 3.91 21.86 -3.08
CA ILE A 426 3.76 22.95 -4.05
C ILE A 426 4.10 22.42 -5.43
N PHE A 427 3.41 22.89 -6.44
CA PHE A 427 3.82 22.74 -7.83
C PHE A 427 3.98 24.13 -8.42
N ALA A 428 5.20 24.45 -8.86
CA ALA A 428 5.53 25.69 -9.57
C ALA A 428 6.14 25.37 -10.93
N VAL A 429 5.73 26.09 -11.96
CA VAL A 429 6.14 25.84 -13.35
C VAL A 429 6.41 27.13 -14.08
N LYS A 430 7.44 27.14 -14.92
CA LYS A 430 7.75 28.23 -15.85
C LYS A 430 6.56 28.43 -16.78
N ARG A 431 6.06 29.66 -16.88
CA ARG A 431 4.86 29.97 -17.65
C ARG A 431 4.93 29.48 -19.10
N GLN A 432 6.07 29.57 -19.74
CA GLN A 432 6.28 29.07 -21.10
C GLN A 432 6.02 27.55 -21.19
N VAL A 433 6.43 26.77 -20.21
CA VAL A 433 6.18 25.33 -20.14
C VAL A 433 4.69 25.06 -19.96
N ALA A 434 4.03 25.79 -19.06
CA ALA A 434 2.57 25.70 -18.87
C ALA A 434 1.77 26.04 -20.14
N GLU A 435 2.20 27.07 -20.88
CA GLU A 435 1.60 27.45 -22.16
C GLU A 435 1.78 26.36 -23.22
N GLN A 436 2.95 25.75 -23.30
CA GLN A 436 3.22 24.62 -24.22
C GLN A 436 2.46 23.35 -23.84
N ALA A 437 2.30 23.11 -22.55
CA ALA A 437 1.51 21.99 -22.03
C ALA A 437 0.01 22.15 -22.33
N GLY A 438 -0.46 23.41 -22.49
CA GLY A 438 -1.86 23.74 -22.55
C GLY A 438 -2.52 23.61 -21.16
N TYR A 439 -3.25 24.59 -20.73
CA TYR A 439 -3.75 24.72 -19.36
C TYR A 439 -4.66 23.57 -18.89
N PHE A 440 -5.40 23.74 -17.81
CA PHE A 440 -6.26 22.69 -17.23
C PHE A 440 -7.37 22.27 -18.18
N ARG A 441 -7.69 20.99 -18.21
CA ARG A 441 -8.69 20.36 -19.06
C ARG A 441 -9.88 19.89 -18.20
N LYS A 442 -11.10 20.33 -18.52
CA LYS A 442 -12.29 20.06 -17.73
C LYS A 442 -12.65 18.57 -17.63
N GLU A 443 -12.32 17.79 -18.65
CA GLU A 443 -12.54 16.34 -18.66
C GLU A 443 -11.74 15.57 -17.62
N PHE A 444 -10.80 16.25 -16.95
CA PHE A 444 -9.99 15.70 -15.84
C PHE A 444 -10.35 16.31 -14.48
N ASP A 445 -11.50 17.04 -14.38
CA ASP A 445 -11.92 17.57 -13.07
C ASP A 445 -11.92 16.46 -12.02
N GLY A 446 -11.30 16.70 -10.86
CA GLY A 446 -11.01 15.75 -9.80
C GLY A 446 -9.61 15.17 -9.80
N ALA A 447 -8.90 15.19 -10.95
CA ALA A 447 -7.47 14.90 -11.11
C ALA A 447 -6.82 15.84 -12.15
N GLN A 448 -7.33 17.05 -12.23
CA GLN A 448 -6.93 18.06 -13.21
C GLN A 448 -5.47 18.51 -13.04
N ASP A 449 -5.01 18.55 -11.81
CA ASP A 449 -3.62 18.82 -11.43
C ASP A 449 -2.70 17.71 -11.90
N PHE A 450 -3.05 16.45 -11.70
CA PHE A 450 -2.29 15.29 -12.12
C PHE A 450 -2.06 15.29 -13.65
N ASP A 451 -3.13 15.50 -14.43
CA ASP A 451 -3.05 15.66 -15.89
C ASP A 451 -2.16 16.85 -16.30
N PHE A 452 -2.32 18.00 -15.64
CA PHE A 452 -1.56 19.21 -15.94
C PHE A 452 -0.08 19.04 -15.61
N ILE A 453 0.23 18.46 -14.44
CA ILE A 453 1.62 18.19 -14.01
C ILE A 453 2.30 17.23 -14.99
N PHE A 454 1.64 16.14 -15.44
CA PHE A 454 2.20 15.26 -16.48
C PHE A 454 2.61 16.04 -17.73
N ARG A 455 1.67 16.84 -18.26
CA ARG A 455 1.93 17.61 -19.49
C ARG A 455 3.03 18.65 -19.32
N CYS A 456 3.16 19.25 -18.14
CA CYS A 456 4.26 20.13 -17.81
C CYS A 456 5.60 19.39 -17.72
N CYS A 457 5.64 18.25 -17.01
CA CYS A 457 6.84 17.43 -16.88
C CYS A 457 7.32 16.85 -18.23
N GLU A 458 6.39 16.55 -19.15
CA GLU A 458 6.71 16.10 -20.52
C GLU A 458 7.39 17.19 -21.39
N LYS A 459 7.25 18.46 -21.02
CA LYS A 459 7.82 19.63 -21.73
C LYS A 459 9.01 20.24 -21.02
N ALA A 460 9.18 19.97 -19.74
CA ALA A 460 10.25 20.53 -18.94
C ALA A 460 11.59 19.87 -19.27
N GLU A 461 12.64 20.68 -19.36
CA GLU A 461 14.02 20.19 -19.46
C GLU A 461 14.59 19.93 -18.07
N LYS A 462 14.19 20.71 -17.08
CA LYS A 462 14.70 20.62 -15.72
C LYS A 462 13.56 20.60 -14.68
N ILE A 463 13.42 19.47 -14.01
CA ILE A 463 12.50 19.28 -12.89
C ILE A 463 13.31 19.23 -11.60
N VAL A 464 12.97 20.04 -10.61
CA VAL A 464 13.70 20.18 -9.35
C VAL A 464 12.79 19.94 -8.16
N HIS A 465 13.21 19.07 -7.29
CA HIS A 465 12.61 18.86 -5.97
C HIS A 465 13.32 19.73 -4.91
N ILE A 466 12.57 20.39 -4.05
CA ILE A 466 13.07 21.07 -2.86
C ILE A 466 12.68 20.24 -1.65
N PRO A 467 13.62 19.56 -0.98
CA PRO A 467 13.31 18.67 0.16
C PRO A 467 13.04 19.45 1.44
N LYS A 468 12.02 20.29 1.40
CA LYS A 468 11.53 21.08 2.52
C LYS A 468 10.01 21.08 2.54
N VAL A 469 9.43 20.97 3.73
CA VAL A 469 7.99 21.17 3.93
C VAL A 469 7.72 22.68 3.81
N LEU A 470 7.13 23.09 2.69
CA LEU A 470 6.85 24.49 2.36
C LEU A 470 5.35 24.75 2.15
N TYR A 471 4.54 23.73 2.25
CA TYR A 471 3.10 23.75 2.05
C TYR A 471 2.38 22.94 3.14
N HIS A 472 1.30 23.50 3.66
CA HIS A 472 0.47 22.88 4.70
C HIS A 472 -0.93 22.68 4.16
N TRP A 473 -1.29 21.44 3.88
CA TRP A 473 -2.57 21.04 3.34
C TRP A 473 -3.61 20.92 4.47
N ARG A 474 -4.64 21.78 4.45
CA ARG A 474 -5.69 21.75 5.47
C ARG A 474 -6.64 20.58 5.27
N CYS A 475 -6.75 19.73 6.29
CA CYS A 475 -7.63 18.57 6.24
C CYS A 475 -9.06 18.96 6.65
N HIS A 476 -9.99 18.84 5.72
CA HIS A 476 -11.43 18.94 5.95
C HIS A 476 -12.09 17.57 5.91
N MET A 477 -13.21 17.45 6.64
CA MET A 477 -14.07 16.26 6.54
C MET A 477 -14.61 16.01 5.12
N ASP A 478 -14.72 17.06 4.29
CA ASP A 478 -15.18 17.02 2.90
C ASP A 478 -14.05 16.90 1.87
N SER A 479 -12.79 16.77 2.29
CA SER A 479 -11.66 16.65 1.38
C SER A 479 -11.68 15.32 0.61
N THR A 480 -11.02 15.27 -0.55
CA THR A 480 -10.92 14.05 -1.39
C THR A 480 -10.33 12.88 -0.63
N ALA A 481 -9.49 13.14 0.37
CA ALA A 481 -8.89 12.15 1.23
C ALA A 481 -9.86 11.55 2.28
N ALA A 482 -10.97 12.24 2.59
CA ALA A 482 -11.90 11.82 3.64
C ALA A 482 -13.04 10.90 3.14
N ASP A 483 -13.41 10.97 1.84
CA ASP A 483 -14.46 10.13 1.25
C ASP A 483 -14.12 9.66 -0.17
N PRO A 484 -13.38 8.54 -0.29
CA PRO A 484 -13.03 8.00 -1.59
C PRO A 484 -14.22 7.56 -2.44
N GLU A 485 -15.32 7.07 -1.83
CA GLU A 485 -16.45 6.53 -2.59
C GLU A 485 -17.29 7.62 -3.27
N SER A 486 -17.48 8.79 -2.64
CA SER A 486 -18.21 9.90 -3.22
C SER A 486 -17.49 10.55 -4.42
N LYS A 487 -16.20 10.21 -4.65
CA LYS A 487 -15.34 10.80 -5.67
C LYS A 487 -14.73 9.78 -6.63
N ALA A 488 -15.40 8.66 -6.86
CA ALA A 488 -14.95 7.65 -7.83
C ALA A 488 -14.62 8.26 -9.22
N TYR A 489 -15.29 9.35 -9.60
CA TYR A 489 -14.98 10.08 -10.84
C TYR A 489 -13.57 10.69 -10.85
N ALA A 490 -13.06 11.11 -9.68
CA ALA A 490 -11.71 11.69 -9.58
C ALA A 490 -10.62 10.62 -9.80
N PHE A 491 -10.82 9.42 -9.26
CA PHE A 491 -9.89 8.32 -9.48
C PHE A 491 -9.91 7.84 -10.93
N GLU A 492 -11.09 7.81 -11.58
CA GLU A 492 -11.18 7.51 -13.01
C GLU A 492 -10.56 8.62 -13.88
N ALA A 493 -10.70 9.88 -13.50
CA ALA A 493 -10.01 10.98 -14.16
C ALA A 493 -8.48 10.84 -14.03
N GLY A 494 -7.97 10.44 -12.86
CA GLY A 494 -6.55 10.18 -12.65
C GLY A 494 -6.06 8.99 -13.48
N ARG A 495 -6.80 7.88 -13.53
CA ARG A 495 -6.49 6.74 -14.41
C ARG A 495 -6.36 7.20 -15.87
N LYS A 496 -7.30 8.02 -16.34
CA LYS A 496 -7.27 8.59 -17.71
C LYS A 496 -6.08 9.53 -17.92
N ALA A 497 -5.69 10.30 -16.91
CA ALA A 497 -4.53 11.18 -16.98
C ALA A 497 -3.25 10.38 -17.25
N VAL A 498 -3.05 9.26 -16.53
CA VAL A 498 -1.94 8.33 -16.75
C VAL A 498 -2.02 7.68 -18.14
N GLU A 499 -3.20 7.21 -18.55
CA GLU A 499 -3.41 6.62 -19.88
C GLU A 499 -3.09 7.61 -21.01
N GLU A 500 -3.54 8.86 -20.89
CA GLU A 500 -3.25 9.93 -21.85
C GLU A 500 -1.76 10.30 -21.87
N HIS A 501 -1.08 10.26 -20.72
CA HIS A 501 0.38 10.41 -20.65
C HIS A 501 1.07 9.35 -21.50
N TYR A 502 0.75 8.06 -21.33
CA TYR A 502 1.34 6.98 -22.13
C TYR A 502 1.07 7.15 -23.63
N LYS A 503 -0.15 7.55 -24.01
CA LYS A 503 -0.50 7.84 -25.41
C LYS A 503 0.36 8.97 -26.00
N ARG A 504 0.54 10.07 -25.26
CA ARG A 504 1.39 11.19 -25.71
C ARG A 504 2.86 10.80 -25.85
N MET A 505 3.32 9.92 -24.97
CA MET A 505 4.69 9.39 -25.02
C MET A 505 4.89 8.30 -26.08
N GLY A 506 3.82 7.81 -26.73
CA GLY A 506 3.86 6.71 -27.69
C GLY A 506 4.22 5.37 -27.09
N ILE A 507 3.94 5.17 -25.78
CA ILE A 507 4.23 3.95 -25.04
C ILE A 507 2.94 3.12 -24.95
N PRO A 508 2.88 1.92 -25.54
CA PRO A 508 1.74 1.03 -25.38
C PRO A 508 1.64 0.53 -23.94
N ALA A 509 0.55 0.89 -23.26
CA ALA A 509 0.30 0.53 -21.87
C ALA A 509 -1.20 0.41 -21.60
N ARG A 510 -1.58 -0.47 -20.68
CA ARG A 510 -2.91 -0.56 -20.10
C ARG A 510 -2.84 -0.08 -18.66
N VAL A 511 -3.66 0.91 -18.31
CA VAL A 511 -3.70 1.49 -16.96
C VAL A 511 -4.94 0.98 -16.22
N GLU A 512 -4.72 0.37 -15.06
CA GLU A 512 -5.73 -0.21 -14.19
C GLU A 512 -5.76 0.54 -12.85
N MET A 513 -6.93 0.66 -12.24
CA MET A 513 -7.03 1.09 -10.85
C MET A 513 -6.60 -0.07 -9.95
N THR A 514 -5.92 0.24 -8.86
CA THR A 514 -5.61 -0.75 -7.82
C THR A 514 -6.73 -0.79 -6.77
N GLU A 515 -6.63 -1.69 -5.80
CA GLU A 515 -7.52 -1.71 -4.64
C GLU A 515 -7.40 -0.45 -3.76
N ARG A 516 -6.32 0.32 -3.92
CA ARG A 516 -6.07 1.57 -3.21
C ARG A 516 -6.56 2.75 -4.05
N PRO A 517 -7.55 3.52 -3.58
CA PRO A 517 -8.05 4.70 -4.29
C PRO A 517 -6.93 5.70 -4.61
N GLY A 518 -6.87 6.18 -5.86
CA GLY A 518 -5.84 7.11 -6.32
C GLY A 518 -4.49 6.47 -6.65
N TRP A 519 -4.41 5.14 -6.65
CA TRP A 519 -3.25 4.36 -7.08
C TRP A 519 -3.56 3.60 -8.35
N TYR A 520 -2.62 3.61 -9.29
CA TYR A 520 -2.77 3.03 -10.61
C TYR A 520 -1.69 2.00 -10.85
N ARG A 521 -2.01 0.99 -11.67
CA ARG A 521 -1.05 0.03 -12.16
C ARG A 521 -0.96 0.15 -13.69
N SER A 522 0.24 0.33 -14.19
CA SER A 522 0.52 0.41 -15.62
C SER A 522 1.14 -0.89 -16.10
N ARG A 523 0.41 -1.64 -16.94
CA ARG A 523 0.95 -2.83 -17.61
C ARG A 523 1.51 -2.42 -18.96
N LEU A 524 2.81 -2.44 -19.09
CA LEU A 524 3.51 -2.08 -20.32
C LEU A 524 3.51 -3.25 -21.31
N GLU A 525 3.15 -2.99 -22.55
CA GLU A 525 3.13 -4.02 -23.59
C GLU A 525 4.53 -4.35 -24.07
N ILE A 526 4.87 -5.64 -24.10
CA ILE A 526 6.17 -6.12 -24.59
C ILE A 526 6.25 -5.89 -26.10
N GLN A 527 7.35 -5.30 -26.53
CA GLN A 527 7.63 -5.09 -27.93
C GLN A 527 8.48 -6.25 -28.48
N GLY A 528 7.95 -6.95 -29.48
CA GLY A 528 8.60 -8.11 -30.07
C GLY A 528 8.55 -9.36 -29.18
N ASN A 529 9.54 -10.21 -29.33
CA ASN A 529 9.70 -11.43 -28.53
C ASN A 529 11.20 -11.66 -28.22
N PRO A 530 11.86 -10.75 -27.47
CA PRO A 530 13.28 -10.84 -27.21
C PRO A 530 13.64 -12.07 -26.34
N LEU A 531 14.78 -12.67 -26.58
CA LEU A 531 15.26 -13.78 -25.76
C LEU A 531 15.77 -13.26 -24.41
N ILE A 532 15.34 -13.91 -23.32
CA ILE A 532 15.86 -13.69 -21.96
C ILE A 532 16.79 -14.86 -21.59
N SER A 533 18.03 -14.58 -21.21
CA SER A 533 18.92 -15.59 -20.63
C SER A 533 18.88 -15.50 -19.12
N VAL A 534 18.29 -16.50 -18.47
CA VAL A 534 18.25 -16.64 -17.01
C VAL A 534 19.55 -17.28 -16.57
N ILE A 535 20.29 -16.64 -15.67
CA ILE A 535 21.59 -17.10 -15.16
C ILE A 535 21.45 -17.46 -13.69
N ILE A 536 21.71 -18.74 -13.37
CA ILE A 536 21.54 -19.30 -12.02
C ILE A 536 22.86 -19.96 -11.58
N PRO A 537 23.70 -19.30 -10.77
CA PRO A 537 24.84 -19.95 -10.10
C PRO A 537 24.34 -21.04 -9.16
N ASN A 538 24.98 -22.21 -9.17
CA ASN A 538 24.65 -23.31 -8.28
C ASN A 538 25.89 -24.05 -7.79
N LYS A 539 25.87 -24.45 -6.53
CA LYS A 539 26.80 -25.42 -5.93
C LYS A 539 26.02 -26.33 -5.00
N ASP A 540 25.99 -27.65 -5.31
CA ASP A 540 25.19 -28.61 -4.54
C ASP A 540 23.72 -28.17 -4.41
N HIS A 541 23.03 -28.34 -3.27
CA HIS A 541 21.67 -27.82 -2.99
C HIS A 541 20.66 -28.06 -4.13
N THR A 542 20.58 -29.29 -4.62
CA THR A 542 19.72 -29.66 -5.74
C THR A 542 18.23 -29.46 -5.45
N GLU A 543 17.82 -29.54 -4.21
CA GLU A 543 16.43 -29.28 -3.78
C GLU A 543 16.03 -27.80 -3.97
N ASP A 544 16.91 -26.87 -3.63
CA ASP A 544 16.66 -25.44 -3.81
C ASP A 544 16.61 -25.11 -5.33
N LEU A 545 17.56 -25.62 -6.10
CA LEU A 545 17.56 -25.46 -7.55
C LEU A 545 16.28 -26.05 -8.20
N GLU A 546 15.84 -27.20 -7.72
CA GLU A 546 14.60 -27.83 -8.19
C GLU A 546 13.38 -26.98 -7.86
N LEU A 547 13.29 -26.40 -6.66
CA LEU A 547 12.22 -25.48 -6.27
C LEU A 547 12.23 -24.25 -7.19
N CYS A 548 13.38 -23.67 -7.45
CA CYS A 548 13.54 -22.52 -8.34
C CYS A 548 13.07 -22.87 -9.76
N LEU A 549 13.59 -23.94 -10.37
CA LEU A 549 13.25 -24.32 -11.73
C LEU A 549 11.78 -24.73 -11.89
N SER A 550 11.23 -25.49 -10.93
CA SER A 550 9.83 -25.94 -10.99
C SER A 550 8.84 -24.80 -10.79
N SER A 551 9.10 -23.89 -9.85
CA SER A 551 8.27 -22.69 -9.65
C SER A 551 8.34 -21.78 -10.88
N MET A 552 9.53 -21.59 -11.46
CA MET A 552 9.71 -20.84 -12.71
C MET A 552 8.93 -21.50 -13.86
N ALA A 553 9.07 -22.79 -14.09
CA ALA A 553 8.34 -23.49 -15.15
C ALA A 553 6.82 -23.43 -14.97
N LYS A 554 6.33 -23.43 -13.73
CA LYS A 554 4.90 -23.37 -13.40
C LYS A 554 4.31 -21.97 -13.53
N ARG A 555 5.08 -20.92 -13.20
CA ARG A 555 4.60 -19.54 -13.05
C ARG A 555 4.94 -18.64 -14.23
N THR A 556 5.90 -19.03 -15.09
CA THR A 556 6.32 -18.19 -16.20
C THR A 556 5.44 -18.45 -17.42
N SER A 557 4.78 -17.41 -17.89
CA SER A 557 3.99 -17.41 -19.14
C SER A 557 4.82 -16.97 -20.35
N TYR A 558 5.92 -16.23 -20.14
CA TYR A 558 6.83 -15.85 -21.22
C TYR A 558 7.55 -17.08 -21.78
N GLU A 559 7.54 -17.25 -23.09
CA GLU A 559 8.04 -18.48 -23.71
C GLU A 559 9.47 -18.39 -24.22
N ASN A 560 9.95 -17.19 -24.58
CA ASN A 560 11.25 -17.02 -25.23
C ASN A 560 12.37 -16.75 -24.22
N TYR A 561 12.72 -17.81 -23.46
CA TYR A 561 13.86 -17.74 -22.52
C TYR A 561 14.71 -19.02 -22.56
N GLU A 562 15.99 -18.90 -22.24
CA GLU A 562 16.91 -19.98 -21.90
C GLU A 562 17.35 -19.86 -20.46
N VAL A 563 17.79 -20.98 -19.88
CA VAL A 563 18.33 -21.01 -18.51
C VAL A 563 19.74 -21.55 -18.51
N LEU A 564 20.65 -20.81 -17.90
CA LEU A 564 22.06 -21.16 -17.74
C LEU A 564 22.32 -21.45 -16.27
N VAL A 565 22.31 -22.73 -15.90
CA VAL A 565 22.75 -23.15 -14.56
C VAL A 565 24.26 -23.19 -14.56
N VAL A 566 24.92 -22.44 -13.68
CA VAL A 566 26.38 -22.38 -13.60
C VAL A 566 26.84 -23.19 -12.42
N GLU A 567 27.30 -24.41 -12.72
CA GLU A 567 27.90 -25.34 -11.76
C GLU A 567 29.20 -24.76 -11.23
N ASN A 568 29.35 -24.64 -9.90
CA ASN A 568 30.54 -24.09 -9.24
C ASN A 568 31.13 -25.02 -8.19
N ASN A 569 31.92 -26.00 -8.62
CA ASN A 569 32.67 -26.91 -7.77
C ASN A 569 31.78 -27.65 -6.74
N SER A 570 30.72 -28.26 -7.21
CA SER A 570 29.87 -29.16 -6.43
C SER A 570 30.67 -30.39 -5.97
N GLU A 571 30.38 -30.89 -4.79
CA GLU A 571 31.10 -32.01 -4.17
C GLU A 571 30.22 -33.27 -4.09
N GLU A 572 28.91 -33.13 -4.14
CA GLU A 572 27.94 -34.20 -4.03
C GLU A 572 27.73 -34.90 -5.40
N LYS A 573 27.78 -36.23 -5.40
CA LYS A 573 27.58 -37.04 -6.61
C LYS A 573 26.12 -36.91 -7.12
N GLU A 574 25.22 -36.72 -6.23
CA GLU A 574 23.81 -36.55 -6.47
C GLU A 574 23.55 -35.29 -7.32
N THR A 575 24.35 -34.25 -7.14
CA THR A 575 24.27 -33.01 -7.91
C THR A 575 24.56 -33.25 -9.38
N PHE A 576 25.62 -34.00 -9.69
CA PHE A 576 25.97 -34.31 -11.08
C PHE A 576 24.94 -35.23 -11.71
N ALA A 577 24.44 -36.23 -10.97
CA ALA A 577 23.35 -37.10 -11.45
C ALA A 577 22.06 -36.33 -11.71
N TYR A 578 21.80 -35.27 -10.95
CA TYR A 578 20.68 -34.36 -11.16
C TYR A 578 20.89 -33.51 -12.43
N TYR A 579 22.08 -32.96 -12.65
CA TYR A 579 22.39 -32.19 -13.86
C TYR A 579 22.25 -33.00 -15.14
N GLU A 580 22.62 -34.27 -15.13
CA GLU A 580 22.47 -35.17 -16.29
C GLU A 580 20.99 -35.30 -16.73
N LYS A 581 20.05 -35.23 -15.78
CA LYS A 581 18.61 -35.37 -16.02
C LYS A 581 17.89 -34.04 -16.24
N LEU A 582 18.54 -32.91 -15.96
CA LEU A 582 17.92 -31.58 -16.03
C LEU A 582 17.32 -31.28 -17.40
N HIS A 583 18.04 -31.60 -18.47
CA HIS A 583 17.58 -31.28 -19.82
C HIS A 583 16.34 -32.10 -20.24
N GLU A 584 16.17 -33.30 -19.73
CA GLU A 584 14.96 -34.13 -19.99
C GLU A 584 13.73 -33.49 -19.36
N ARG A 585 13.89 -32.96 -18.15
CA ARG A 585 12.81 -32.33 -17.39
C ARG A 585 12.56 -30.85 -17.73
N TYR A 586 13.65 -30.14 -18.00
CA TYR A 586 13.64 -28.72 -18.33
C TYR A 586 14.42 -28.46 -19.64
N PRO A 587 13.80 -28.59 -20.81
CA PRO A 587 14.50 -28.54 -22.12
C PRO A 587 15.21 -27.21 -22.41
N ARG A 588 14.84 -26.12 -21.70
CA ARG A 588 15.46 -24.81 -21.85
C ARG A 588 16.70 -24.63 -20.99
N VAL A 589 17.04 -25.60 -20.14
CA VAL A 589 18.17 -25.52 -19.21
C VAL A 589 19.44 -26.04 -19.86
N ARG A 590 20.54 -25.31 -19.74
CA ARG A 590 21.91 -25.72 -20.04
C ARG A 590 22.76 -25.58 -18.78
N VAL A 591 23.58 -26.57 -18.50
CA VAL A 591 24.56 -26.49 -17.41
C VAL A 591 25.92 -26.05 -17.98
N LEU A 592 26.49 -24.99 -17.36
CA LEU A 592 27.83 -24.49 -17.64
C LEU A 592 28.70 -24.79 -16.44
N THR A 593 29.99 -25.14 -16.63
CA THR A 593 30.91 -25.48 -15.55
C THR A 593 31.89 -24.32 -15.30
N TRP A 594 31.91 -23.78 -14.08
CA TRP A 594 32.90 -22.84 -13.59
C TRP A 594 33.86 -23.55 -12.64
N GLY A 595 35.05 -23.95 -13.15
CA GLY A 595 36.07 -24.73 -12.42
C GLY A 595 37.04 -23.92 -11.60
N LYS A 596 36.77 -22.62 -11.32
CA LYS A 596 37.63 -21.75 -10.51
C LYS A 596 37.04 -21.51 -9.12
N GLU A 597 37.77 -20.84 -8.24
CA GLU A 597 37.27 -20.44 -6.94
C GLU A 597 35.95 -19.63 -7.06
N PHE A 598 35.13 -19.73 -6.00
CA PHE A 598 33.89 -18.98 -5.91
C PHE A 598 34.12 -17.47 -5.95
N ASN A 599 33.51 -16.85 -6.91
CA ASN A 599 33.37 -15.42 -7.03
C ASN A 599 32.08 -15.15 -7.78
N TYR A 600 31.05 -14.62 -7.09
CA TYR A 600 29.74 -14.43 -7.66
C TYR A 600 29.77 -13.58 -8.95
N SER A 601 30.57 -12.49 -8.92
CA SER A 601 30.75 -11.61 -10.05
C SER A 601 31.36 -12.31 -11.26
N SER A 602 32.44 -13.07 -11.06
CA SER A 602 33.11 -13.80 -12.13
C SER A 602 32.24 -14.91 -12.72
N ILE A 603 31.48 -15.62 -11.87
CA ILE A 603 30.57 -16.70 -12.29
C ILE A 603 29.47 -16.12 -13.20
N ASN A 604 28.86 -15.02 -12.80
CA ASN A 604 27.81 -14.38 -13.57
C ASN A 604 28.34 -13.73 -14.86
N ASN A 605 29.53 -13.10 -14.83
CA ASN A 605 30.19 -12.58 -16.03
C ASN A 605 30.47 -13.69 -17.04
N PHE A 606 31.02 -14.82 -16.59
CA PHE A 606 31.28 -16.00 -17.42
C PHE A 606 30.01 -16.52 -18.09
N ALA A 607 28.91 -16.61 -17.34
CA ALA A 607 27.62 -17.04 -17.90
C ALA A 607 27.03 -16.01 -18.88
N ALA A 608 27.18 -14.73 -18.58
CA ALA A 608 26.71 -13.65 -19.44
C ALA A 608 27.43 -13.61 -20.82
N GLU A 609 28.69 -14.06 -20.87
CA GLU A 609 29.42 -14.25 -22.14
C GLU A 609 28.84 -15.43 -22.98
N GLN A 610 28.26 -16.44 -22.31
CA GLN A 610 27.66 -17.60 -22.95
C GLN A 610 26.15 -17.42 -23.26
N ALA A 611 25.57 -16.36 -22.75
CA ALA A 611 24.17 -16.01 -22.89
C ALA A 611 23.87 -15.47 -24.29
N LYS A 612 22.73 -15.89 -24.86
CA LYS A 612 22.25 -15.47 -26.17
C LYS A 612 21.18 -14.41 -26.12
N GLY A 613 20.65 -14.14 -24.92
CA GLY A 613 19.54 -13.22 -24.68
C GLY A 613 19.89 -11.77 -24.94
N GLU A 614 18.89 -11.03 -25.38
CA GLU A 614 18.93 -9.57 -25.43
C GLU A 614 18.81 -8.98 -24.02
N TYR A 615 18.26 -9.77 -23.09
CA TYR A 615 18.16 -9.46 -21.66
C TYR A 615 18.78 -10.58 -20.85
N LEU A 616 19.47 -10.20 -19.76
CA LEU A 616 20.06 -11.10 -18.78
C LEU A 616 19.24 -11.04 -17.50
N LEU A 617 18.77 -12.18 -17.01
CA LEU A 617 18.07 -12.27 -15.74
C LEU A 617 18.98 -13.02 -14.75
N PHE A 618 19.60 -12.28 -13.84
CA PHE A 618 20.35 -12.89 -12.75
C PHE A 618 19.36 -13.36 -11.70
N LEU A 619 19.45 -14.62 -11.33
CA LEU A 619 18.51 -15.29 -10.43
C LEU A 619 19.29 -16.23 -9.48
N ASN A 620 19.06 -16.12 -8.18
CA ASN A 620 19.64 -17.07 -7.22
C ASN A 620 18.96 -18.45 -7.35
N ASN A 621 19.66 -19.50 -6.94
CA ASN A 621 19.13 -20.87 -6.96
C ASN A 621 18.13 -21.16 -5.84
N ASP A 622 18.08 -20.32 -4.79
CA ASP A 622 17.27 -20.46 -3.59
C ASP A 622 16.05 -19.50 -3.58
N VAL A 623 15.42 -19.31 -4.75
CA VAL A 623 14.22 -18.51 -4.91
C VAL A 623 13.02 -19.35 -5.31
N GLU A 624 11.83 -18.92 -4.96
CA GLU A 624 10.55 -19.47 -5.40
C GLU A 624 9.69 -18.39 -6.03
N ILE A 625 9.27 -18.59 -7.28
CA ILE A 625 8.46 -17.63 -8.02
C ILE A 625 7.01 -17.70 -7.53
N LEU A 626 6.43 -16.56 -7.13
CA LEU A 626 5.06 -16.46 -6.64
C LEU A 626 4.08 -15.96 -7.69
N THR A 627 4.42 -14.90 -8.41
CA THR A 627 3.51 -14.16 -9.27
C THR A 627 3.57 -14.70 -10.72
N PRO A 628 2.44 -15.10 -11.31
CA PRO A 628 2.37 -15.36 -12.77
C PRO A 628 2.67 -14.10 -13.57
N GLY A 629 3.35 -14.22 -14.71
CA GLY A 629 3.67 -13.09 -15.58
C GLY A 629 4.77 -12.16 -15.05
N TRP A 630 5.56 -12.59 -14.09
CA TRP A 630 6.65 -11.81 -13.48
C TRP A 630 7.73 -11.40 -14.48
N MET A 631 8.08 -12.27 -15.44
CA MET A 631 9.07 -11.93 -16.48
C MET A 631 8.53 -10.85 -17.42
N GLU A 632 7.28 -10.96 -17.82
CA GLU A 632 6.60 -9.99 -18.68
C GLU A 632 6.50 -8.62 -18.00
N GLU A 633 6.22 -8.59 -16.71
CA GLU A 633 6.20 -7.36 -15.91
C GLU A 633 7.57 -6.69 -15.93
N MET A 634 8.62 -7.43 -15.62
CA MET A 634 9.99 -6.90 -15.60
C MET A 634 10.46 -6.51 -17.01
N LEU A 635 10.16 -7.31 -18.02
CA LEU A 635 10.58 -7.06 -19.40
C LEU A 635 9.90 -5.81 -19.99
N GLY A 636 8.58 -5.64 -19.79
CA GLY A 636 7.85 -4.47 -20.28
C GLY A 636 8.43 -3.16 -19.73
N ILE A 637 8.86 -3.18 -18.47
CA ILE A 637 9.55 -2.03 -17.83
C ILE A 637 10.97 -1.87 -18.39
N CYS A 638 11.73 -2.95 -18.50
CA CYS A 638 13.13 -2.91 -18.97
C CYS A 638 13.27 -2.46 -20.43
N GLN A 639 12.22 -2.64 -21.24
CA GLN A 639 12.19 -2.19 -22.64
C GLN A 639 12.01 -0.66 -22.78
N GLN A 640 11.72 0.07 -21.69
CA GLN A 640 11.67 1.53 -21.77
C GLN A 640 13.07 2.09 -22.02
N LYS A 641 13.18 3.01 -22.96
CA LYS A 641 14.46 3.53 -23.49
C LYS A 641 15.47 3.96 -22.41
N GLU A 642 14.97 4.56 -21.34
CA GLU A 642 15.79 5.05 -20.23
C GLU A 642 16.09 4.00 -19.18
N VAL A 643 15.40 2.86 -19.18
CA VAL A 643 15.56 1.78 -18.18
C VAL A 643 16.56 0.76 -18.67
N SER A 644 17.41 0.29 -17.79
CA SER A 644 18.37 -0.78 -18.07
C SER A 644 18.28 -1.95 -17.08
N VAL A 645 17.83 -1.68 -15.86
CA VAL A 645 17.73 -2.71 -14.81
C VAL A 645 16.36 -2.67 -14.17
N VAL A 646 15.79 -3.86 -13.95
CA VAL A 646 14.53 -4.03 -13.21
C VAL A 646 14.72 -5.08 -12.12
N GLY A 647 14.38 -4.74 -10.88
CA GLY A 647 14.39 -5.65 -9.74
C GLY A 647 12.99 -6.05 -9.27
N ALA A 648 12.88 -7.26 -8.78
CA ALA A 648 11.65 -7.83 -8.24
C ALA A 648 11.49 -7.54 -6.73
N LYS A 649 10.30 -7.75 -6.18
CA LYS A 649 10.03 -7.73 -4.74
C LYS A 649 10.31 -9.11 -4.16
N LEU A 650 11.18 -9.17 -3.14
CA LEU A 650 11.53 -10.42 -2.50
C LEU A 650 11.01 -10.46 -1.06
N TYR A 651 10.58 -11.65 -0.66
CA TYR A 651 10.12 -11.94 0.69
C TYR A 651 10.99 -13.01 1.35
N TYR A 652 11.11 -12.93 2.65
CA TYR A 652 11.55 -14.05 3.47
C TYR A 652 10.43 -15.12 3.56
N PRO A 653 10.77 -16.37 3.91
CA PRO A 653 9.80 -17.46 4.05
C PRO A 653 8.69 -17.20 5.08
N ASP A 654 8.87 -16.23 5.97
CA ASP A 654 7.91 -15.80 6.98
C ASP A 654 6.98 -14.67 6.52
N ASP A 655 6.86 -14.44 5.21
CA ASP A 655 6.09 -13.36 4.57
C ASP A 655 6.51 -11.94 4.97
N THR A 656 7.73 -11.75 5.47
CA THR A 656 8.27 -10.40 5.66
C THR A 656 9.05 -9.94 4.44
N ILE A 657 9.07 -8.62 4.18
CA ILE A 657 9.81 -8.02 3.06
C ILE A 657 11.31 -8.24 3.28
N GLN A 658 11.99 -8.83 2.27
CA GLN A 658 13.44 -8.92 2.23
C GLN A 658 14.02 -7.80 1.37
N HIS A 659 13.46 -7.59 0.18
CA HIS A 659 13.91 -6.60 -0.77
C HIS A 659 12.74 -5.88 -1.44
N ALA A 660 12.79 -4.56 -1.37
CA ALA A 660 11.92 -3.65 -2.12
C ALA A 660 12.72 -2.40 -2.54
N GLY A 661 13.95 -2.62 -2.95
CA GLY A 661 14.91 -1.61 -3.35
C GLY A 661 16.01 -1.34 -2.33
N VAL A 662 17.11 -0.80 -2.84
CA VAL A 662 18.30 -0.41 -2.07
C VAL A 662 18.42 1.10 -2.04
N VAL A 663 18.62 1.65 -0.84
CA VAL A 663 18.87 3.07 -0.59
C VAL A 663 20.35 3.28 -0.29
N LEU A 664 20.98 4.22 -1.01
CA LEU A 664 22.36 4.62 -0.77
C LEU A 664 22.49 5.41 0.52
N GLY A 665 23.54 5.13 1.28
CA GLY A 665 23.76 5.78 2.57
C GLY A 665 23.08 5.06 3.74
N LEU A 666 22.12 4.18 3.51
CA LEU A 666 21.44 3.43 4.56
C LEU A 666 22.43 2.46 5.24
N GLY A 667 22.49 2.50 6.58
CA GLY A 667 23.48 1.75 7.34
C GLY A 667 24.93 2.24 7.11
N GLY A 668 25.11 3.46 6.57
CA GLY A 668 26.38 4.10 6.28
C GLY A 668 27.02 3.72 4.92
N ILE A 669 26.33 2.87 4.10
CA ILE A 669 26.80 2.48 2.77
C ILE A 669 25.62 2.33 1.80
N ALA A 670 24.86 1.28 1.93
CA ALA A 670 23.64 1.00 1.18
C ALA A 670 22.87 -0.14 1.87
N GLY A 671 21.58 -0.06 1.92
CA GLY A 671 20.75 -1.06 2.60
C GLY A 671 19.36 -1.21 2.00
N HIS A 672 18.73 -2.33 2.33
CA HIS A 672 17.36 -2.63 1.94
C HIS A 672 16.38 -1.83 2.79
N VAL A 673 15.51 -1.06 2.12
CA VAL A 673 14.47 -0.29 2.79
C VAL A 673 13.33 -1.20 3.21
N MET A 674 12.72 -0.95 4.38
CA MET A 674 11.58 -1.71 4.93
C MET A 674 11.85 -3.22 5.11
N CYS A 675 13.12 -3.61 5.23
CA CYS A 675 13.49 -5.00 5.50
C CYS A 675 12.80 -5.50 6.78
N ARG A 676 12.24 -6.70 6.75
CA ARG A 676 11.46 -7.33 7.83
C ARG A 676 10.08 -6.67 8.12
N ALA A 677 9.65 -5.69 7.34
CA ALA A 677 8.26 -5.23 7.39
C ALA A 677 7.31 -6.33 6.86
N SER A 678 6.05 -6.27 7.27
CA SER A 678 5.03 -7.20 6.77
C SER A 678 4.87 -7.09 5.25
N ARG A 679 4.56 -8.21 4.58
CA ARG A 679 4.19 -8.25 3.16
C ARG A 679 3.10 -7.25 2.81
N GLU A 680 2.12 -7.09 3.71
CA GLU A 680 0.97 -6.20 3.54
C GLU A 680 1.29 -4.72 3.77
N ASP A 681 2.47 -4.41 4.29
CA ASP A 681 2.88 -3.03 4.54
C ASP A 681 3.12 -2.29 3.22
N ALA A 682 2.34 -1.24 2.99
CA ALA A 682 2.53 -0.39 1.82
C ALA A 682 3.80 0.48 1.89
N GLY A 683 4.39 0.60 3.07
CA GLY A 683 5.52 1.48 3.33
C GLY A 683 5.15 2.96 3.31
N TYR A 684 6.16 3.80 3.51
CA TYR A 684 6.02 5.24 3.54
C TYR A 684 5.43 5.77 2.22
N PHE A 685 4.22 6.35 2.31
CA PHE A 685 3.46 6.83 1.15
C PHE A 685 3.43 5.83 -0.03
N GLY A 686 3.14 4.54 0.26
CA GLY A 686 2.97 3.50 -0.75
C GLY A 686 4.26 3.04 -1.44
N ARG A 687 5.43 3.30 -0.87
CA ARG A 687 6.73 2.95 -1.45
C ARG A 687 6.86 1.45 -1.78
N MET A 688 6.24 0.58 -0.96
CA MET A 688 6.37 -0.88 -1.13
C MET A 688 5.41 -1.48 -2.17
N VAL A 689 4.47 -0.67 -2.69
CA VAL A 689 3.42 -1.11 -3.61
C VAL A 689 3.43 -0.35 -4.95
N SER A 690 4.43 0.52 -5.18
CA SER A 690 4.59 1.31 -6.40
C SER A 690 5.74 0.82 -7.25
N VAL A 691 5.56 0.85 -8.57
CA VAL A 691 6.68 0.81 -9.52
C VAL A 691 7.44 2.13 -9.41
N GLN A 692 8.76 2.07 -9.20
CA GLN A 692 9.53 3.29 -8.97
C GLN A 692 10.99 3.17 -9.38
N GLU A 693 11.57 4.29 -9.76
CA GLU A 693 13.01 4.40 -9.91
C GLU A 693 13.68 4.34 -8.55
N ILE A 694 14.77 3.62 -8.45
CA ILE A 694 15.56 3.44 -7.23
C ILE A 694 17.05 3.42 -7.53
N SER A 695 17.87 3.50 -6.50
CA SER A 695 19.32 3.56 -6.68
C SER A 695 19.95 2.24 -7.04
N ALA A 696 19.47 1.14 -6.48
CA ALA A 696 19.94 -0.20 -6.83
C ALA A 696 18.92 -1.29 -6.44
N VAL A 697 19.09 -2.47 -7.02
CA VAL A 697 18.34 -3.71 -6.72
C VAL A 697 19.31 -4.86 -6.51
N THR A 698 18.86 -5.89 -5.81
CA THR A 698 19.67 -7.08 -5.58
C THR A 698 19.69 -8.02 -6.78
N ALA A 699 20.81 -8.64 -7.06
CA ALA A 699 20.96 -9.65 -8.10
C ALA A 699 20.32 -11.00 -7.74
N ALA A 700 19.68 -11.14 -6.59
CA ALA A 700 18.89 -12.33 -6.27
C ALA A 700 17.72 -12.52 -7.27
N CYS A 701 17.17 -11.40 -7.81
CA CYS A 701 16.30 -11.38 -9.00
C CYS A 701 16.42 -10.02 -9.71
N MET A 702 17.22 -9.96 -10.78
CA MET A 702 17.57 -8.72 -11.48
C MET A 702 17.57 -8.96 -13.00
N LEU A 703 16.69 -8.28 -13.72
CA LEU A 703 16.68 -8.25 -15.19
C LEU A 703 17.48 -7.05 -15.70
N VAL A 704 18.38 -7.27 -16.65
CA VAL A 704 19.27 -6.22 -17.19
C VAL A 704 19.30 -6.28 -18.72
N ASP A 705 19.31 -5.12 -19.38
CA ASP A 705 19.60 -5.04 -20.83
C ASP A 705 21.04 -5.53 -21.09
N ALA A 706 21.20 -6.57 -21.91
CA ALA A 706 22.50 -7.21 -22.14
C ALA A 706 23.52 -6.29 -22.79
N ARG A 707 23.10 -5.28 -23.55
CA ARG A 707 24.00 -4.29 -24.16
C ARG A 707 24.56 -3.36 -23.10
N ASP A 708 23.68 -2.86 -22.21
CA ASP A 708 24.05 -1.94 -21.14
C ASP A 708 24.90 -2.66 -20.08
N PHE A 709 24.61 -3.94 -19.79
CA PHE A 709 25.45 -4.79 -18.93
C PHE A 709 26.88 -4.89 -19.46
N ARG A 710 27.04 -5.18 -20.77
CA ARG A 710 28.36 -5.24 -21.42
C ARG A 710 29.05 -3.89 -21.46
N ALA A 711 28.30 -2.82 -21.75
CA ALA A 711 28.84 -1.46 -21.78
C ALA A 711 29.33 -0.98 -20.40
N ALA A 712 28.65 -1.41 -19.32
CA ALA A 712 29.08 -1.18 -17.94
C ALA A 712 30.29 -2.04 -17.53
N GLY A 713 30.74 -2.97 -18.36
CA GLY A 713 31.83 -3.90 -18.09
C GLY A 713 31.44 -5.06 -17.17
N GLY A 714 30.15 -5.42 -17.09
CA GLY A 714 29.64 -6.49 -16.25
C GLY A 714 29.79 -6.22 -14.75
N PHE A 715 29.74 -7.26 -13.93
CA PHE A 715 30.04 -7.18 -12.51
C PHE A 715 31.53 -6.90 -12.28
N ASP A 716 31.86 -6.07 -11.31
CA ASP A 716 33.25 -5.86 -10.88
C ASP A 716 33.71 -7.05 -10.04
N GLU A 717 34.60 -7.87 -10.58
CA GLU A 717 35.09 -9.13 -9.97
C GLU A 717 35.84 -8.92 -8.67
N SER A 718 36.19 -7.70 -8.35
CA SER A 718 36.76 -7.32 -7.07
C SER A 718 35.75 -7.36 -5.92
N PHE A 719 34.44 -7.27 -6.24
CA PHE A 719 33.33 -7.55 -5.32
C PHE A 719 32.92 -9.02 -5.47
N ARG A 720 33.50 -9.88 -4.67
CA ARG A 720 33.33 -11.34 -4.80
C ARG A 720 31.95 -11.81 -4.34
N VAL A 721 31.33 -11.10 -3.38
CA VAL A 721 30.11 -11.52 -2.70
C VAL A 721 29.15 -10.35 -2.48
N ALA A 722 29.57 -9.31 -1.76
CA ALA A 722 28.74 -8.18 -1.38
C ALA A 722 28.95 -6.99 -2.33
N PHE A 723 27.92 -6.17 -2.47
CA PHE A 723 27.91 -4.90 -3.22
C PHE A 723 28.14 -5.02 -4.74
N ASN A 724 28.28 -6.21 -5.30
CA ASN A 724 28.48 -6.41 -6.74
C ASN A 724 27.28 -5.93 -7.56
N ASP A 725 26.09 -6.21 -7.09
CA ASP A 725 24.80 -5.78 -7.67
C ASP A 725 24.60 -4.27 -7.55
N ILE A 726 24.90 -3.71 -6.39
CA ILE A 726 24.80 -2.25 -6.16
C ILE A 726 25.84 -1.54 -7.03
N ASP A 727 27.08 -2.03 -7.11
CA ASP A 727 28.12 -1.48 -7.97
C ASP A 727 27.71 -1.48 -9.46
N LEU A 728 27.13 -2.60 -9.93
CA LEU A 728 26.61 -2.69 -11.30
C LEU A 728 25.51 -1.65 -11.55
N CYS A 729 24.54 -1.54 -10.64
CA CYS A 729 23.49 -0.54 -10.72
C CYS A 729 24.06 0.88 -10.78
N MET A 730 25.06 1.19 -9.94
CA MET A 730 25.69 2.51 -9.92
C MET A 730 26.44 2.81 -11.24
N LYS A 731 27.18 1.85 -11.80
CA LYS A 731 27.84 2.01 -13.12
C LYS A 731 26.81 2.29 -14.24
N ILE A 732 25.70 1.57 -14.21
CA ILE A 732 24.61 1.74 -15.19
C ILE A 732 23.94 3.11 -15.03
N ARG A 733 23.75 3.58 -13.79
CA ARG A 733 23.24 4.94 -13.52
C ARG A 733 24.19 6.03 -14.01
N ASP A 734 25.50 5.85 -13.86
CA ASP A 734 26.50 6.79 -14.38
C ASP A 734 26.49 6.88 -15.93
N MET A 735 25.94 5.85 -16.62
CA MET A 735 25.66 5.88 -18.05
C MET A 735 24.37 6.66 -18.39
N GLY A 736 23.68 7.24 -17.39
CA GLY A 736 22.42 7.96 -17.58
C GLY A 736 21.19 7.05 -17.68
N LYS A 737 21.31 5.77 -17.31
CA LYS A 737 20.20 4.82 -17.30
C LYS A 737 19.54 4.74 -15.95
N LYS A 738 18.32 4.22 -15.92
CA LYS A 738 17.50 4.07 -14.71
C LYS A 738 17.44 2.63 -14.24
N ILE A 739 17.36 2.49 -12.94
CA ILE A 739 17.08 1.25 -12.22
C ILE A 739 15.66 1.35 -11.70
N VAL A 740 14.83 0.35 -11.94
CA VAL A 740 13.42 0.35 -11.56
C VAL A 740 13.11 -0.86 -10.68
N PHE A 741 12.38 -0.64 -9.63
CA PHE A 741 11.78 -1.68 -8.81
C PHE A 741 10.31 -1.86 -9.19
N THR A 742 9.85 -3.12 -9.28
CA THR A 742 8.43 -3.43 -9.44
C THR A 742 7.93 -4.30 -8.28
N PRO A 743 6.80 -3.94 -7.64
CA PRO A 743 6.18 -4.76 -6.61
C PRO A 743 5.36 -5.92 -7.18
N TYR A 744 5.21 -6.01 -8.51
CA TYR A 744 4.36 -6.96 -9.20
C TYR A 744 5.07 -8.22 -9.71
N ALA A 745 6.38 -8.29 -9.54
CA ALA A 745 7.18 -9.51 -9.66
C ALA A 745 7.59 -9.94 -8.25
N GLU A 746 6.93 -10.95 -7.70
CA GLU A 746 7.11 -11.37 -6.31
C GLU A 746 7.72 -12.76 -6.23
N LEU A 747 8.71 -12.92 -5.34
CA LEU A 747 9.39 -14.18 -5.10
C LEU A 747 9.69 -14.35 -3.60
N TYR A 748 9.68 -15.59 -3.10
CA TYR A 748 10.42 -15.90 -1.88
C TYR A 748 11.91 -16.06 -2.22
N HIS A 749 12.77 -15.62 -1.31
CA HIS A 749 14.19 -15.85 -1.36
C HIS A 749 14.66 -16.44 -0.03
N TYR A 750 15.04 -17.71 -0.06
CA TYR A 750 15.38 -18.54 1.11
C TYR A 750 16.78 -18.30 1.66
N GLU A 751 17.31 -17.12 1.50
CA GLU A 751 18.64 -16.60 1.76
C GLU A 751 19.50 -17.43 2.74
N SER A 752 20.80 -17.50 2.46
CA SER A 752 21.85 -18.10 3.32
C SER A 752 21.84 -19.63 3.44
N LYS A 753 21.03 -20.37 2.67
CA LYS A 753 21.06 -21.83 2.71
C LYS A 753 22.35 -22.40 2.15
N SER A 754 22.81 -21.86 1.02
CA SER A 754 24.01 -22.37 0.34
C SER A 754 25.32 -21.80 0.88
N ARG A 755 25.32 -20.55 1.35
CA ARG A 755 26.54 -19.83 1.77
C ARG A 755 26.72 -19.74 3.29
N GLY A 756 25.64 -19.81 4.07
CA GLY A 756 25.62 -19.53 5.50
C GLY A 756 25.82 -18.04 5.82
N LEU A 757 25.81 -17.70 7.10
CA LEU A 757 25.96 -16.31 7.58
C LEU A 757 27.42 -15.83 7.45
N GLU A 758 27.63 -14.51 7.50
CA GLU A 758 28.95 -13.86 7.56
C GLU A 758 29.53 -13.97 8.99
N ASP A 759 29.72 -15.22 9.49
CA ASP A 759 29.95 -15.54 10.89
C ASP A 759 31.42 -15.96 11.15
N THR A 760 32.24 -16.12 10.12
CA THR A 760 33.67 -16.45 10.30
C THR A 760 34.57 -15.21 10.17
N PRO A 761 35.76 -15.17 10.84
CA PRO A 761 36.68 -14.04 10.74
C PRO A 761 37.12 -13.74 9.29
N GLU A 762 37.31 -14.80 8.46
CA GLU A 762 37.70 -14.65 7.05
C GLU A 762 36.58 -14.01 6.22
N LYS A 763 35.30 -14.42 6.44
CA LYS A 763 34.12 -13.83 5.77
C LYS A 763 33.93 -12.38 6.19
N GLN A 764 34.06 -12.07 7.49
CA GLN A 764 33.97 -10.70 8.02
C GLN A 764 35.08 -9.82 7.45
N TYR A 765 36.32 -10.29 7.41
CA TYR A 765 37.46 -9.55 6.83
C TYR A 765 37.26 -9.28 5.33
N ARG A 766 36.76 -10.25 4.57
CA ARG A 766 36.40 -10.03 3.17
C ARG A 766 35.32 -8.95 3.06
N PHE A 767 34.24 -9.04 3.84
CA PHE A 767 33.13 -8.11 3.83
C PHE A 767 33.57 -6.68 4.15
N GLU A 768 34.43 -6.50 5.16
CA GLU A 768 35.03 -5.19 5.50
C GLU A 768 35.87 -4.61 4.35
N LYS A 769 36.61 -5.45 3.64
CA LYS A 769 37.35 -5.02 2.43
C LYS A 769 36.43 -4.60 1.30
N GLU A 770 35.35 -5.32 1.07
CA GLU A 770 34.35 -4.96 0.04
C GLU A 770 33.62 -3.66 0.42
N ILE A 771 33.30 -3.45 1.71
CA ILE A 771 32.81 -2.17 2.26
C ILE A 771 33.76 -1.03 1.95
N THR A 772 35.03 -1.17 2.31
CA THR A 772 36.05 -0.13 2.12
C THR A 772 36.16 0.23 0.65
N ARG A 773 36.27 -0.78 -0.22
CA ARG A 773 36.36 -0.60 -1.67
C ARG A 773 35.13 0.10 -2.25
N PHE A 774 33.93 -0.26 -1.80
CA PHE A 774 32.70 0.35 -2.26
C PHE A 774 32.63 1.82 -1.86
N ARG A 775 32.99 2.14 -0.60
CA ARG A 775 33.07 3.53 -0.11
C ARG A 775 34.06 4.37 -0.90
N GLU A 776 35.27 3.86 -1.15
CA GLU A 776 36.28 4.55 -1.93
C GLU A 776 35.82 4.80 -3.37
N LYS A 777 35.21 3.80 -4.01
CA LYS A 777 34.76 3.88 -5.39
C LYS A 777 33.60 4.85 -5.58
N TRP A 778 32.65 4.93 -4.63
CA TRP A 778 31.41 5.67 -4.71
C TRP A 778 31.28 6.79 -3.69
N GLU A 779 32.39 7.31 -3.18
CA GLU A 779 32.45 8.33 -2.13
C GLU A 779 31.60 9.58 -2.47
N ASP A 780 31.72 10.09 -3.69
CA ASP A 780 31.00 11.30 -4.13
C ASP A 780 29.49 11.09 -4.23
N GLN A 781 29.04 9.92 -4.68
CA GLN A 781 27.63 9.57 -4.76
C GLN A 781 27.04 9.37 -3.36
N LEU A 782 27.77 8.70 -2.48
CA LEU A 782 27.35 8.49 -1.09
C LEU A 782 27.23 9.83 -0.33
N LYS A 783 28.13 10.79 -0.58
CA LYS A 783 28.05 12.14 0.01
C LYS A 783 26.87 12.96 -0.51
N LYS A 784 26.45 12.75 -1.77
CA LYS A 784 25.28 13.43 -2.37
C LYS A 784 23.97 12.90 -1.82
N GLY A 785 23.98 11.68 -1.27
CA GLY A 785 22.79 10.98 -0.83
C GLY A 785 22.02 10.29 -1.96
N ASP A 786 20.94 9.63 -1.61
CA ASP A 786 20.09 8.89 -2.55
C ASP A 786 19.01 9.80 -3.17
N PRO A 787 18.95 10.00 -4.48
CA PRO A 787 17.95 10.86 -5.11
C PRO A 787 16.51 10.33 -4.96
N TYR A 788 16.37 9.03 -4.72
CA TYR A 788 15.06 8.39 -4.57
C TYR A 788 14.65 8.16 -3.10
N TYR A 789 15.39 8.78 -2.17
CA TYR A 789 15.12 8.74 -0.73
C TYR A 789 15.31 10.13 -0.13
N SER A 790 14.29 10.62 0.58
CA SER A 790 14.35 11.99 1.12
C SER A 790 15.47 12.14 2.16
N PRO A 791 16.26 13.23 2.12
CA PRO A 791 17.26 13.52 3.13
C PRO A 791 16.68 13.77 4.53
N ASN A 792 15.36 13.98 4.64
CA ASN A 792 14.63 14.18 5.89
C ASN A 792 14.26 12.86 6.58
N LEU A 793 14.49 11.72 5.91
CA LEU A 793 14.26 10.39 6.46
C LEU A 793 15.55 9.77 6.98
N SER A 794 15.43 8.90 8.01
CA SER A 794 16.55 8.22 8.63
C SER A 794 17.30 7.33 7.64
N VAL A 795 18.62 7.42 7.65
CA VAL A 795 19.54 6.51 6.95
C VAL A 795 20.21 5.52 7.91
N THR A 796 19.90 5.55 9.19
CA THR A 796 20.33 4.56 10.18
C THR A 796 19.34 3.43 10.30
N GLU A 797 18.05 3.79 10.32
CA GLU A 797 16.93 2.84 10.34
C GLU A 797 16.32 2.74 8.92
N GLY A 798 16.18 1.55 8.39
CA GLY A 798 15.60 1.33 7.05
C GLY A 798 14.08 1.49 6.99
N ASP A 799 13.52 2.16 7.96
CA ASP A 799 12.10 2.19 8.23
C ASP A 799 11.39 3.49 7.81
N CYS A 800 12.05 4.40 7.13
CA CYS A 800 11.54 5.72 6.73
C CYS A 800 11.07 6.60 7.90
N SER A 801 11.57 6.37 9.13
CA SER A 801 11.37 7.27 10.25
C SER A 801 12.03 8.63 10.00
N LEU A 802 11.65 9.64 10.80
CA LEU A 802 12.27 10.97 10.73
C LEU A 802 13.77 10.88 11.02
N ARG A 803 14.55 11.64 10.25
CA ARG A 803 15.97 11.77 10.52
C ARG A 803 16.17 12.58 11.80
N GLU A 804 16.84 12.00 12.77
CA GLU A 804 17.41 12.71 13.90
C GLU A 804 18.73 13.33 13.44
N ASP A 805 18.87 14.64 13.57
CA ASP A 805 20.10 15.38 13.22
C ASP A 805 21.26 15.07 14.18
#